data_cfa6b08a19ee1d00e74a551c45459e5c
#
_entry.id   cfa6b08a19ee1d00e74a551c45459e5c
#
_cell.length_a   1.000
_cell.length_b   1.000
_cell.length_c   1.000
_cell.angle_alpha   90.00
_cell.angle_beta   90.00
_cell.angle_gamma   90.00
#
_symmetry.space_group_name_H-M   'P 1'
#
loop_
_entity.id
_entity.type
_entity.pdbx_description
1 polymer ?
#
loop_
_entity_poly.entity_id
_entity_poly.type
_entity_poly.pdbx_seq_one_letter_code
_entity_poly.pdbx_strand_id
1 'polypeptide(L)'
;MNTRSLAIAWLACLLVLFEVRGGLASFPQLNLILPRGVQRGGERELVFQGARLKDAEQIFFYSSDPFEVRKLEVVDDNTIKVLLMIPDNVSLGEHLVQIRTRSGISEYRSFMVGALPVVDEKEQNGSLEEAQAIDMNVTVHGTCENEDVDFFAVKATKGQRISVDIEAMRLGSYLFDPYIAILDKDRFELAAVDDSPAALQDGVLSVLAPEDGTYYIQVRETSYGGNGESRYRLNVGHFPRPTAVYPAGGKAGEPTAVQYLGDAAGPLAQDIAVRAEQGMMKLFPSDSNGICPSAITFRSSPFGNALEQEPNQEINAANPVDATLSLNGIIGQPGDVDCFKFAAKKGQVFDVECFARRIRSGLDPVINIYYADGRSIAGNDDSRGPDAYIRFQVPEDAEYVIRVTDHLGRGQVDFVYRIELQPIVPSLTLSIPRIDRYSQTRQTIFVPRGNRFAVLLNASRSNFGGELKLDDSVLPPGMKMVAQNMHASLSQMPVVFEAAADAPIGGKLAKFEASHIDPATGIRGQFQNNADFILGPPNNAVYYNGQVDQLAFAVIEELPFQVEIVQPKAPIVRNGTMQLKVQLKRAEGFKEAVTVEFPFRSPGIGAGSSIQIPAEQNEAVYTLNADGNAAIGTWPIYVIAQGNTPGGPAWASSQLATLEVAEPYTNASLARSACEQGETAQIVCTLAPNKPFE
;
A
#
# COMPACT_ATOMS: atom_id res chain seq x y z
N MET A 1 -38.71 5.36 66.11
CA MET A 1 -38.01 5.67 64.86
C MET A 1 -38.13 4.47 63.95
N ASN A 2 -38.79 4.65 62.85
CA ASN A 2 -39.36 3.55 62.04
C ASN A 2 -38.35 2.85 61.17
N THR A 3 -38.29 1.54 61.28
CA THR A 3 -37.49 0.59 60.47
C THR A 3 -37.90 0.50 58.99
N ARG A 4 -38.83 1.36 58.53
CA ARG A 4 -39.25 1.45 57.09
C ARG A 4 -38.43 2.43 56.26
N SER A 5 -37.66 3.31 56.85
CA SER A 5 -36.85 4.32 56.13
C SER A 5 -35.46 3.84 55.71
N LEU A 6 -34.96 2.72 56.27
CA LEU A 6 -33.66 2.15 55.90
C LEU A 6 -33.76 1.16 54.70
N ALA A 7 -34.91 0.55 54.45
CA ALA A 7 -35.09 -0.38 53.36
C ALA A 7 -35.26 0.32 52.01
N ILE A 8 -35.73 1.56 51.99
CA ILE A 8 -35.87 2.35 50.74
C ILE A 8 -34.56 2.97 50.29
N ALA A 9 -33.64 3.28 51.23
CA ALA A 9 -32.31 3.79 50.89
C ALA A 9 -31.37 2.71 50.31
N TRP A 10 -31.55 1.44 50.66
CA TRP A 10 -30.79 0.33 50.12
C TRP A 10 -31.30 -0.18 48.76
N LEU A 11 -32.58 -0.01 48.44
CA LEU A 11 -33.15 -0.31 47.14
C LEU A 11 -32.83 0.77 46.09
N ALA A 12 -32.62 2.04 46.52
CA ALA A 12 -32.19 3.12 45.65
C ALA A 12 -30.68 3.07 45.29
N CYS A 13 -29.85 2.45 46.11
CA CYS A 13 -28.43 2.26 45.83
C CYS A 13 -28.12 1.02 44.99
N LEU A 14 -29.06 0.08 44.77
CA LEU A 14 -28.88 -1.11 43.93
C LEU A 14 -29.46 -0.95 42.51
N LEU A 15 -30.04 0.21 42.19
CA LEU A 15 -30.62 0.52 40.85
C LEU A 15 -29.73 1.44 39.99
N VAL A 16 -28.47 1.69 40.40
CA VAL A 16 -27.55 2.60 39.67
C VAL A 16 -26.31 1.88 39.18
N LEU A 17 -26.33 0.58 38.92
CA LEU A 17 -25.17 -0.15 38.37
C LEU A 17 -25.54 -1.18 37.30
N PHE A 18 -26.53 -0.89 36.48
CA PHE A 18 -26.62 -1.50 35.14
C PHE A 18 -26.84 -0.38 34.12
N GLU A 19 -25.80 0.47 33.94
CA GLU A 19 -25.60 1.03 32.61
C GLU A 19 -25.31 -0.18 31.71
N VAL A 20 -26.30 -0.62 30.97
CA VAL A 20 -26.11 -1.39 29.78
C VAL A 20 -25.27 -0.50 28.85
N ARG A 21 -23.95 -0.58 28.95
CA ARG A 21 -23.07 -0.05 27.93
C ARG A 21 -23.34 -0.88 26.69
N GLY A 22 -24.33 -0.46 25.93
CA GLY A 22 -24.55 -0.97 24.58
C GLY A 22 -23.22 -0.85 23.84
N GLY A 23 -22.72 -1.94 23.30
CA GLY A 23 -21.47 -1.99 22.55
C GLY A 23 -21.43 -0.85 21.53
N LEU A 24 -20.43 0.00 21.65
CA LEU A 24 -20.24 1.19 20.82
C LEU A 24 -19.28 0.90 19.67
N ALA A 25 -19.04 -0.37 19.34
CA ALA A 25 -18.14 -0.73 18.27
C ALA A 25 -18.57 -0.06 16.96
N SER A 26 -17.71 0.78 16.43
CA SER A 26 -17.89 1.48 15.17
C SER A 26 -16.52 1.71 14.54
N PHE A 27 -16.46 1.75 13.23
CA PHE A 27 -15.23 1.98 12.51
C PHE A 27 -14.72 3.42 12.73
N PRO A 28 -13.56 3.65 13.40
CA PRO A 28 -12.99 4.97 13.56
C PRO A 28 -12.43 5.45 12.22
N GLN A 29 -12.44 6.77 11.99
CA GLN A 29 -11.84 7.38 10.81
C GLN A 29 -10.67 8.28 11.25
N LEU A 30 -9.56 8.17 10.53
CA LEU A 30 -8.43 9.08 10.64
C LEU A 30 -8.29 9.82 9.31
N ASN A 31 -8.48 11.16 9.33
CA ASN A 31 -8.45 11.97 8.12
C ASN A 31 -7.13 12.71 7.96
N LEU A 32 -6.59 13.27 9.05
CA LEU A 32 -5.46 14.18 8.99
C LEU A 32 -4.60 14.08 10.26
N ILE A 33 -3.29 14.29 10.11
CA ILE A 33 -2.33 14.43 11.21
C ILE A 33 -1.63 15.79 11.03
N LEU A 34 -1.64 16.61 12.08
CA LEU A 34 -1.02 17.93 12.10
C LEU A 34 0.00 18.06 13.24
N PRO A 35 1.11 18.77 13.01
CA PRO A 35 1.60 19.23 11.70
C PRO A 35 1.88 18.04 10.77
N ARG A 36 1.96 18.27 9.46
CA ARG A 36 2.21 17.20 8.47
C ARG A 36 3.58 16.55 8.60
N GLY A 37 4.47 17.17 9.36
CA GLY A 37 5.76 16.60 9.68
C GLY A 37 6.40 17.33 10.85
N VAL A 38 7.41 16.69 11.44
CA VAL A 38 8.10 17.16 12.64
C VAL A 38 9.59 16.90 12.53
N GLN A 39 10.39 17.68 13.28
CA GLN A 39 11.81 17.41 13.43
C GLN A 39 12.06 16.29 14.43
N ARG A 40 12.98 15.34 14.12
CA ARG A 40 13.46 14.34 15.07
C ARG A 40 14.27 14.97 16.22
N GLY A 41 14.53 14.22 17.25
CA GLY A 41 15.27 14.68 18.43
C GLY A 41 14.36 15.42 19.43
N GLY A 42 13.64 14.68 20.26
CA GLY A 42 12.82 15.25 21.34
C GLY A 42 11.33 14.96 21.24
N GLU A 43 10.58 15.59 22.13
CA GLU A 43 9.14 15.44 22.19
C GLU A 43 8.43 16.39 21.21
N ARG A 44 7.40 15.89 20.54
CA ARG A 44 6.58 16.62 19.58
C ARG A 44 5.10 16.35 19.83
N GLU A 45 4.29 17.38 19.81
CA GLU A 45 2.82 17.23 19.84
C GLU A 45 2.31 17.07 18.40
N LEU A 46 1.50 16.02 18.19
CA LEU A 46 0.77 15.77 16.97
C LEU A 46 -0.72 15.75 17.28
N VAL A 47 -1.52 16.36 16.40
CA VAL A 47 -2.98 16.38 16.48
C VAL A 47 -3.52 15.45 15.39
N PHE A 48 -4.23 14.43 15.79
CA PHE A 48 -4.90 13.48 14.90
C PHE A 48 -6.37 13.88 14.79
N GLN A 49 -6.82 14.13 13.58
CA GLN A 49 -8.19 14.57 13.28
C GLN A 49 -8.93 13.50 12.46
N GLY A 50 -10.21 13.29 12.81
CA GLY A 50 -11.00 12.27 12.15
C GLY A 50 -12.45 12.24 12.63
N ALA A 51 -12.97 11.03 12.84
CA ALA A 51 -14.31 10.83 13.43
C ALA A 51 -14.32 9.52 14.23
N ARG A 52 -15.14 9.48 15.27
CA ARG A 52 -15.29 8.30 16.16
C ARG A 52 -13.97 7.91 16.84
N LEU A 53 -13.24 8.90 17.34
CA LEU A 53 -11.94 8.75 17.98
C LEU A 53 -11.98 8.79 19.52
N LYS A 54 -13.16 8.99 20.12
CA LYS A 54 -13.33 9.20 21.58
C LYS A 54 -12.83 8.05 22.47
N ASP A 55 -12.71 6.86 21.93
CA ASP A 55 -12.28 5.64 22.61
C ASP A 55 -10.88 5.15 22.13
N ALA A 56 -10.05 6.06 21.60
CA ALA A 56 -8.70 5.76 21.15
C ALA A 56 -7.78 5.34 22.31
N GLU A 57 -7.01 4.29 22.08
CA GLU A 57 -6.10 3.72 23.09
C GLU A 57 -4.67 3.54 22.62
N GLN A 58 -4.44 3.43 21.29
CA GLN A 58 -3.13 3.06 20.78
C GLN A 58 -2.90 3.61 19.38
N ILE A 59 -1.65 3.90 19.05
CA ILE A 59 -1.19 4.20 17.70
C ILE A 59 -0.32 3.04 17.22
N PHE A 60 -0.61 2.53 16.05
CA PHE A 60 0.25 1.59 15.33
C PHE A 60 1.21 2.36 14.43
N PHE A 61 2.51 2.14 14.59
CA PHE A 61 3.56 2.65 13.70
C PHE A 61 4.04 1.50 12.80
N TYR A 62 4.01 1.70 11.50
CA TYR A 62 4.39 0.67 10.51
C TYR A 62 5.89 0.62 10.23
N SER A 63 6.66 1.51 10.81
CA SER A 63 8.11 1.43 10.83
C SER A 63 8.60 0.72 12.10
N SER A 64 9.83 0.19 12.05
CA SER A 64 10.53 -0.35 13.22
C SER A 64 11.22 0.72 14.05
N ASP A 65 11.00 2.00 13.74
CA ASP A 65 11.60 3.12 14.43
C ASP A 65 11.14 3.21 15.90
N PRO A 66 12.01 3.66 16.81
CA PRO A 66 11.75 3.64 18.25
C PRO A 66 10.90 4.83 18.71
N PHE A 67 9.71 5.01 18.10
CA PHE A 67 8.73 5.98 18.56
C PHE A 67 8.19 5.61 19.94
N GLU A 68 8.02 6.61 20.80
CA GLU A 68 7.41 6.39 22.12
C GLU A 68 6.27 7.39 22.35
N VAL A 69 5.05 6.87 22.47
CA VAL A 69 3.88 7.68 22.84
C VAL A 69 3.95 8.00 24.33
N ARG A 70 4.32 9.24 24.66
CA ARG A 70 4.38 9.75 26.05
C ARG A 70 3.00 10.00 26.61
N LYS A 71 2.10 10.54 25.78
CA LYS A 71 0.72 10.82 26.14
C LYS A 71 -0.17 10.71 24.90
N LEU A 72 -1.32 10.05 25.09
CA LEU A 72 -2.43 10.08 24.16
C LEU A 72 -3.61 10.72 24.90
N GLU A 73 -4.11 11.85 24.42
CA GLU A 73 -5.19 12.59 25.02
C GLU A 73 -6.35 12.70 24.01
N VAL A 74 -7.48 12.11 24.36
CA VAL A 74 -8.71 12.26 23.61
C VAL A 74 -9.34 13.61 23.98
N VAL A 75 -9.38 14.54 23.02
CA VAL A 75 -9.99 15.85 23.21
C VAL A 75 -11.50 15.77 23.04
N ASP A 76 -11.94 15.15 21.94
CA ASP A 76 -13.36 14.93 21.63
C ASP A 76 -13.50 13.71 20.66
N ASP A 77 -14.68 13.54 20.07
CA ASP A 77 -14.96 12.43 19.12
C ASP A 77 -14.19 12.55 17.80
N ASN A 78 -13.62 13.70 17.52
CA ASN A 78 -12.95 13.99 16.23
C ASN A 78 -11.46 14.31 16.39
N THR A 79 -10.96 14.47 17.62
CA THR A 79 -9.63 15.03 17.85
C THR A 79 -8.88 14.29 18.96
N ILE A 80 -7.67 13.88 18.66
CA ILE A 80 -6.73 13.31 19.64
C ILE A 80 -5.43 14.12 19.58
N LYS A 81 -4.87 14.43 20.74
CA LYS A 81 -3.52 14.98 20.89
C LYS A 81 -2.56 13.90 21.35
N VAL A 82 -1.43 13.83 20.70
CA VAL A 82 -0.39 12.84 20.98
C VAL A 82 0.92 13.55 21.23
N LEU A 83 1.46 13.39 22.43
CA LEU A 83 2.85 13.76 22.74
C LEU A 83 3.73 12.56 22.39
N LEU A 84 4.52 12.71 21.31
CA LEU A 84 5.37 11.67 20.75
C LEU A 84 6.84 12.00 21.00
N MET A 85 7.58 11.11 21.64
CA MET A 85 9.03 11.16 21.69
C MET A 85 9.60 10.58 20.39
N ILE A 86 10.41 11.34 19.70
CA ILE A 86 11.05 11.00 18.42
C ILE A 86 12.56 11.08 18.61
N PRO A 87 13.24 9.97 18.86
CA PRO A 87 14.70 9.94 19.02
C PRO A 87 15.47 10.44 17.77
N ASP A 88 16.72 10.87 17.96
CA ASP A 88 17.58 11.33 16.87
C ASP A 88 17.88 10.27 15.79
N ASN A 89 17.79 8.99 16.15
CA ASN A 89 18.04 7.86 15.26
C ASN A 89 16.81 7.37 14.52
N VAL A 90 15.66 8.04 14.65
CA VAL A 90 14.47 7.74 13.84
C VAL A 90 14.77 8.02 12.38
N SER A 91 14.33 7.13 11.50
CA SER A 91 14.48 7.26 10.06
C SER A 91 13.80 8.54 9.55
N LEU A 92 14.44 9.21 8.60
CA LEU A 92 13.83 10.38 7.94
C LEU A 92 12.79 9.96 6.92
N GLY A 93 11.87 10.88 6.64
CA GLY A 93 10.82 10.73 5.63
C GLY A 93 9.48 10.30 6.20
N GLU A 94 8.71 9.57 5.41
CA GLU A 94 7.32 9.18 5.70
C GLU A 94 7.22 8.04 6.70
N HIS A 95 6.30 8.20 7.68
CA HIS A 95 5.92 7.17 8.66
C HIS A 95 4.42 6.95 8.64
N LEU A 96 4.02 5.72 8.31
CA LEU A 96 2.63 5.32 8.26
C LEU A 96 2.13 4.93 9.65
N VAL A 97 0.90 5.33 9.95
CA VAL A 97 0.25 5.04 11.22
C VAL A 97 -1.23 4.71 11.05
N GLN A 98 -1.79 4.02 12.03
CA GLN A 98 -3.23 3.86 12.26
C GLN A 98 -3.53 4.08 13.74
N ILE A 99 -4.75 4.49 14.04
CA ILE A 99 -5.27 4.57 15.41
C ILE A 99 -6.07 3.31 15.69
N ARG A 100 -5.77 2.64 16.79
CA ARG A 100 -6.64 1.64 17.37
C ARG A 100 -7.47 2.29 18.45
N THR A 101 -8.79 2.17 18.30
CA THR A 101 -9.76 2.49 19.33
C THR A 101 -10.27 1.20 19.99
N ARG A 102 -11.08 1.28 21.03
CA ARG A 102 -11.77 0.11 21.59
C ARG A 102 -12.77 -0.49 20.61
N SER A 103 -13.24 0.32 19.64
CA SER A 103 -14.29 -0.03 18.68
C SER A 103 -13.79 -0.38 17.28
N GLY A 104 -12.49 -0.21 16.97
CA GLY A 104 -11.95 -0.53 15.64
C GLY A 104 -10.51 -0.08 15.40
N ILE A 105 -10.12 -0.14 14.12
CA ILE A 105 -8.82 0.36 13.63
C ILE A 105 -9.12 1.32 12.49
N SER A 106 -8.51 2.51 12.48
CA SER A 106 -8.72 3.55 11.46
C SER A 106 -8.10 3.21 10.10
N GLU A 107 -8.31 4.07 9.12
CA GLU A 107 -7.53 4.09 7.88
C GLU A 107 -6.05 4.43 8.16
N TYR A 108 -5.20 4.09 7.17
CA TYR A 108 -3.79 4.50 7.16
C TYR A 108 -3.70 6.00 6.88
N ARG A 109 -2.82 6.67 7.64
CA ARG A 109 -2.34 8.02 7.35
C ARG A 109 -0.84 8.07 7.63
N SER A 110 -0.20 9.13 7.15
CA SER A 110 1.23 9.34 7.34
C SER A 110 1.53 10.72 7.91
N PHE A 111 2.71 10.84 8.49
CA PHE A 111 3.35 12.10 8.81
C PHE A 111 4.84 11.99 8.48
N MET A 112 5.50 13.13 8.28
CA MET A 112 6.90 13.18 7.92
C MET A 112 7.79 13.41 9.14
N VAL A 113 8.97 12.78 9.16
CA VAL A 113 10.04 13.09 10.12
C VAL A 113 11.21 13.70 9.35
N GLY A 114 11.58 14.93 9.69
CA GLY A 114 12.69 15.66 9.10
C GLY A 114 13.86 15.82 10.05
N ALA A 115 15.01 16.26 9.51
CA ALA A 115 16.20 16.61 10.30
C ALA A 115 16.27 18.11 10.62
N LEU A 116 15.60 18.96 9.81
CA LEU A 116 15.71 20.41 9.88
C LEU A 116 14.73 21.01 10.90
N PRO A 117 15.08 22.16 11.53
CA PRO A 117 14.16 22.94 12.32
C PRO A 117 12.95 23.38 11.50
N VAL A 118 11.79 23.41 12.15
CA VAL A 118 10.53 23.78 11.50
C VAL A 118 10.21 25.25 11.74
N VAL A 119 9.74 25.92 10.70
CA VAL A 119 9.25 27.32 10.72
C VAL A 119 7.87 27.33 10.06
N ASP A 120 6.92 28.03 10.66
CA ASP A 120 5.62 28.19 10.02
C ASP A 120 5.66 29.39 9.05
N GLU A 121 4.95 29.22 7.95
CA GLU A 121 4.67 30.32 7.01
C GLU A 121 3.94 31.46 7.72
N LYS A 122 4.17 32.65 7.22
CA LYS A 122 3.51 33.88 7.67
C LYS A 122 2.94 34.62 6.48
N GLU A 123 1.67 34.67 6.42
CA GLU A 123 0.96 35.54 5.51
C GLU A 123 1.06 37.00 5.98
N GLN A 124 1.25 38.01 5.11
CA GLN A 124 1.23 37.97 3.65
C GLN A 124 2.66 37.81 3.13
N ASN A 125 2.90 36.93 2.17
CA ASN A 125 4.19 36.67 1.55
C ASN A 125 4.08 36.56 0.02
N GLY A 126 2.97 37.00 -0.57
CA GLY A 126 2.59 36.83 -1.97
C GLY A 126 3.38 37.68 -2.99
N SER A 127 4.42 38.43 -2.58
CA SER A 127 5.29 39.21 -3.45
C SER A 127 6.75 39.20 -2.97
N LEU A 128 7.70 39.54 -3.83
CA LEU A 128 9.12 39.63 -3.42
C LEU A 128 9.35 40.66 -2.32
N GLU A 129 8.58 41.77 -2.35
CA GLU A 129 8.65 42.83 -1.36
C GLU A 129 8.15 42.39 0.02
N GLU A 130 7.24 41.42 0.05
CA GLU A 130 6.61 40.83 1.25
C GLU A 130 7.21 39.48 1.61
N ALA A 131 8.21 39.00 0.85
CA ALA A 131 8.81 37.69 1.05
C ALA A 131 9.21 37.41 2.50
N GLN A 132 8.78 36.31 3.05
CA GLN A 132 9.16 35.93 4.40
C GLN A 132 10.66 35.60 4.48
N ALA A 133 11.40 36.34 5.28
CA ALA A 133 12.81 36.04 5.53
C ALA A 133 12.93 34.77 6.39
N ILE A 134 13.69 33.79 5.92
CA ILE A 134 13.98 32.53 6.61
C ILE A 134 15.48 32.26 6.68
N ASP A 135 15.91 31.51 7.66
CA ASP A 135 17.28 31.02 7.74
C ASP A 135 17.49 29.84 6.76
N MET A 136 18.75 29.54 6.43
CA MET A 136 19.12 28.35 5.72
C MET A 136 19.05 27.12 6.66
N ASN A 137 18.83 25.95 6.06
CA ASN A 137 18.65 24.65 6.74
C ASN A 137 17.41 24.62 7.65
N VAL A 138 16.28 25.07 7.11
CA VAL A 138 14.96 25.00 7.74
C VAL A 138 13.94 24.26 6.87
N THR A 139 12.89 23.78 7.50
CA THR A 139 11.67 23.31 6.84
C THR A 139 10.55 24.30 7.12
N VAL A 140 9.98 24.90 6.08
CA VAL A 140 8.79 25.75 6.20
C VAL A 140 7.54 24.89 6.06
N HIS A 141 6.58 25.04 6.97
CA HIS A 141 5.23 24.51 6.80
C HIS A 141 4.34 25.61 6.24
N GLY A 142 3.80 25.37 5.04
CA GLY A 142 2.96 26.32 4.35
C GLY A 142 1.69 25.72 3.78
N THR A 143 0.83 26.58 3.25
CA THR A 143 -0.44 26.22 2.60
C THR A 143 -0.65 27.16 1.42
N CYS A 144 -0.82 26.61 0.23
CA CYS A 144 -1.05 27.37 -0.99
C CYS A 144 -2.56 27.47 -1.28
N GLU A 145 -3.14 28.64 -1.09
CA GLU A 145 -4.54 28.92 -1.39
C GLU A 145 -4.78 29.08 -2.90
N ASN A 146 -6.00 29.43 -3.32
CA ASN A 146 -6.30 29.67 -4.73
C ASN A 146 -5.69 30.98 -5.22
N GLU A 147 -5.01 30.97 -6.37
CA GLU A 147 -4.24 32.09 -6.94
C GLU A 147 -3.11 32.62 -6.05
N ASP A 148 -2.65 31.78 -5.12
CA ASP A 148 -1.62 32.10 -4.15
C ASP A 148 -0.22 31.77 -4.67
N VAL A 149 0.74 32.60 -4.25
CA VAL A 149 2.16 32.43 -4.59
C VAL A 149 3.00 32.87 -3.39
N ASP A 150 3.69 31.92 -2.77
CA ASP A 150 4.51 32.18 -1.59
C ASP A 150 5.94 32.51 -1.97
N PHE A 151 6.51 33.55 -1.34
CA PHE A 151 7.91 33.89 -1.48
C PHE A 151 8.65 33.84 -0.14
N PHE A 152 9.78 33.13 -0.15
CA PHE A 152 10.70 33.06 0.99
C PHE A 152 12.06 33.62 0.61
N ALA A 153 12.58 34.56 1.42
CA ALA A 153 13.86 35.24 1.18
C ALA A 153 14.97 34.57 2.00
N VAL A 154 16.04 34.15 1.34
CA VAL A 154 17.25 33.57 1.95
C VAL A 154 18.50 34.34 1.54
N LYS A 155 19.54 34.30 2.37
CA LYS A 155 20.85 34.90 2.05
C LYS A 155 21.86 33.85 1.69
N ALA A 156 22.61 34.03 0.64
CA ALA A 156 23.72 33.18 0.25
C ALA A 156 24.93 33.99 -0.22
N THR A 157 26.12 33.46 -0.04
CA THR A 157 27.38 34.01 -0.58
C THR A 157 27.70 33.31 -1.91
N LYS A 158 28.47 34.00 -2.74
CA LYS A 158 28.88 33.47 -4.05
C LYS A 158 29.48 32.08 -3.95
N GLY A 159 28.98 31.16 -4.80
CA GLY A 159 29.38 29.78 -4.85
C GLY A 159 28.76 28.89 -3.77
N GLN A 160 27.97 29.44 -2.86
CA GLN A 160 27.24 28.69 -1.86
C GLN A 160 26.03 27.98 -2.50
N ARG A 161 25.82 26.73 -2.15
CA ARG A 161 24.67 25.94 -2.65
C ARG A 161 23.38 26.44 -2.00
N ILE A 162 22.33 26.58 -2.82
CA ILE A 162 20.95 26.78 -2.41
C ILE A 162 20.18 25.58 -2.90
N SER A 163 19.76 24.74 -1.98
CA SER A 163 18.96 23.54 -2.23
C SER A 163 17.53 23.74 -1.78
N VAL A 164 16.58 23.32 -2.59
CA VAL A 164 15.15 23.37 -2.32
C VAL A 164 14.54 21.99 -2.58
N ASP A 165 13.72 21.51 -1.66
CA ASP A 165 13.01 20.24 -1.74
C ASP A 165 11.62 20.41 -1.13
N ILE A 166 10.57 20.37 -1.95
CA ILE A 166 9.19 20.49 -1.49
C ILE A 166 8.59 19.10 -1.29
N GLU A 167 7.84 18.92 -0.21
CA GLU A 167 6.97 17.77 0.06
C GLU A 167 5.53 18.29 0.05
N ALA A 168 4.76 17.98 -0.99
CA ALA A 168 3.38 18.37 -1.18
C ALA A 168 2.52 17.15 -1.49
N MET A 169 2.65 16.56 -2.69
CA MET A 169 2.01 15.31 -3.06
C MET A 169 2.42 14.17 -2.10
N ARG A 170 3.72 14.11 -1.75
CA ARG A 170 4.26 13.10 -0.83
C ARG A 170 3.79 13.23 0.61
N LEU A 171 3.10 14.31 0.99
CA LEU A 171 2.41 14.38 2.28
C LEU A 171 1.20 13.45 2.34
N GLY A 172 0.68 12.98 1.21
CA GLY A 172 -0.41 12.01 1.16
C GLY A 172 -1.75 12.53 1.70
N SER A 173 -2.00 13.83 1.68
CA SER A 173 -3.23 14.44 2.21
C SER A 173 -4.14 15.05 1.15
N TYR A 174 -3.58 15.64 0.12
CA TYR A 174 -4.33 16.32 -0.93
C TYR A 174 -3.60 16.25 -2.28
N LEU A 175 -4.33 16.28 -3.38
CA LEU A 175 -3.76 16.37 -4.73
C LEU A 175 -3.30 17.83 -4.94
N PHE A 176 -2.07 18.09 -4.60
CA PHE A 176 -1.41 19.38 -4.75
C PHE A 176 -0.16 19.19 -5.59
N ASP A 177 -0.10 19.86 -6.74
CA ASP A 177 0.96 19.79 -7.73
C ASP A 177 1.81 21.08 -7.65
N PRO A 178 2.94 21.06 -6.91
CA PRO A 178 3.68 22.25 -6.59
C PRO A 178 4.66 22.62 -7.71
N TYR A 179 4.74 23.91 -8.03
CA TYR A 179 5.84 24.53 -8.77
C TYR A 179 6.75 25.27 -7.80
N ILE A 180 8.06 25.08 -7.91
CA ILE A 180 9.07 25.84 -7.15
C ILE A 180 10.10 26.48 -8.08
N ALA A 181 10.56 27.68 -7.71
CA ALA A 181 11.64 28.36 -8.41
C ALA A 181 12.60 29.05 -7.43
N ILE A 182 13.86 29.21 -7.85
CA ILE A 182 14.86 30.04 -7.18
C ILE A 182 15.10 31.26 -8.07
N LEU A 183 14.83 32.46 -7.53
CA LEU A 183 14.98 33.72 -8.20
C LEU A 183 16.12 34.54 -7.57
N ASP A 184 16.79 35.37 -8.37
CA ASP A 184 17.68 36.39 -7.85
C ASP A 184 16.93 37.69 -7.43
N LYS A 185 17.67 38.67 -6.93
CA LYS A 185 17.15 39.99 -6.50
C LYS A 185 16.47 40.78 -7.62
N ASP A 186 16.81 40.50 -8.87
CA ASP A 186 16.30 41.20 -10.06
C ASP A 186 15.13 40.40 -10.70
N ARG A 187 14.63 39.35 -10.02
CA ARG A 187 13.54 38.45 -10.43
C ARG A 187 13.88 37.50 -11.58
N PHE A 188 15.19 37.35 -11.90
CA PHE A 188 15.58 36.34 -12.87
C PHE A 188 15.56 34.96 -12.23
N GLU A 189 14.95 34.01 -12.93
CA GLU A 189 14.88 32.61 -12.53
C GLU A 189 16.24 31.94 -12.74
N LEU A 190 16.84 31.44 -11.67
CA LEU A 190 18.07 30.64 -11.72
C LEU A 190 17.79 29.19 -12.02
N ALA A 191 16.72 28.67 -11.46
CA ALA A 191 16.19 27.35 -11.74
C ALA A 191 14.73 27.27 -11.31
N ALA A 192 13.94 26.40 -11.98
CA ALA A 192 12.58 26.09 -11.63
C ALA A 192 12.25 24.62 -11.95
N VAL A 193 11.27 24.06 -11.26
CA VAL A 193 10.78 22.70 -11.47
C VAL A 193 9.34 22.58 -10.92
N ASP A 194 8.53 21.78 -11.61
CA ASP A 194 7.25 21.31 -11.12
C ASP A 194 7.35 19.82 -10.72
N ASP A 195 7.81 18.96 -11.61
CA ASP A 195 7.97 17.53 -11.40
C ASP A 195 9.44 17.12 -11.34
N SER A 196 9.81 16.29 -10.38
CA SER A 196 11.13 15.66 -10.34
C SER A 196 11.00 14.13 -10.24
N PRO A 197 11.62 13.34 -11.14
CA PRO A 197 11.63 11.89 -11.02
C PRO A 197 12.06 11.39 -9.64
N ALA A 198 13.00 12.09 -9.00
CA ALA A 198 13.48 11.79 -7.65
C ALA A 198 12.39 11.95 -6.57
N ALA A 199 11.36 12.75 -6.81
CA ALA A 199 10.33 13.14 -5.84
C ALA A 199 8.89 12.98 -6.35
N LEU A 200 8.65 12.27 -7.45
CA LEU A 200 7.34 12.13 -8.12
C LEU A 200 6.88 13.47 -8.72
N GLN A 201 5.67 13.95 -8.33
CA GLN A 201 5.15 15.25 -8.70
C GLN A 201 5.65 16.40 -7.80
N ASP A 202 6.46 16.11 -6.80
CA ASP A 202 7.08 17.17 -5.99
C ASP A 202 8.38 17.65 -6.66
N GLY A 203 8.71 18.92 -6.50
CA GLY A 203 9.90 19.54 -7.08
C GLY A 203 11.12 19.40 -6.17
N VAL A 204 12.29 19.18 -6.76
CA VAL A 204 13.57 19.30 -6.08
C VAL A 204 14.59 19.97 -6.99
N LEU A 205 15.37 20.90 -6.46
CA LEU A 205 16.39 21.58 -7.24
C LEU A 205 17.53 22.12 -6.36
N SER A 206 18.68 22.38 -6.99
CA SER A 206 19.81 23.05 -6.35
C SER A 206 20.51 23.96 -7.36
N VAL A 207 21.03 25.08 -6.87
CA VAL A 207 21.85 26.00 -7.65
C VAL A 207 23.07 26.47 -6.83
N LEU A 208 24.10 26.95 -7.48
CA LEU A 208 25.17 27.72 -6.82
C LEU A 208 24.87 29.21 -6.94
N ALA A 209 24.88 29.91 -5.83
CA ALA A 209 24.68 31.38 -5.83
C ALA A 209 25.71 32.07 -6.72
N PRO A 210 25.33 32.83 -7.77
CA PRO A 210 26.28 33.45 -8.68
C PRO A 210 27.01 34.64 -8.03
N GLU A 211 26.44 35.26 -7.02
CA GLU A 211 26.99 36.41 -6.26
C GLU A 211 26.53 36.40 -4.80
N ASP A 212 27.10 37.25 -3.96
CA ASP A 212 26.60 37.49 -2.60
C ASP A 212 25.28 38.23 -2.66
N GLY A 213 24.23 37.72 -2.01
CA GLY A 213 22.94 38.41 -2.08
C GLY A 213 21.79 37.71 -1.39
N THR A 214 20.61 38.26 -1.61
CA THR A 214 19.33 37.66 -1.24
C THR A 214 18.74 36.97 -2.46
N TYR A 215 18.28 35.75 -2.24
CA TYR A 215 17.62 34.92 -3.21
C TYR A 215 16.20 34.63 -2.70
N TYR A 216 15.29 34.41 -3.64
CA TYR A 216 13.89 34.18 -3.32
C TYR A 216 13.48 32.77 -3.79
N ILE A 217 12.84 32.07 -2.91
CA ILE A 217 12.22 30.78 -3.23
C ILE A 217 10.74 31.02 -3.44
N GLN A 218 10.27 30.75 -4.64
CA GLN A 218 8.85 30.83 -5.01
C GLN A 218 8.20 29.47 -4.87
N VAL A 219 7.00 29.40 -4.29
CA VAL A 219 6.13 28.23 -4.24
C VAL A 219 4.75 28.61 -4.75
N ARG A 220 4.14 27.79 -5.57
CA ARG A 220 2.74 27.92 -6.01
C ARG A 220 2.22 26.58 -6.50
N GLU A 221 0.92 26.46 -6.68
CA GLU A 221 0.35 25.36 -7.45
C GLU A 221 0.61 25.59 -8.95
N THR A 222 0.90 24.50 -9.70
CA THR A 222 1.30 24.58 -11.12
C THR A 222 0.31 25.34 -11.99
N SER A 223 -1.01 25.18 -11.75
CA SER A 223 -2.09 25.87 -12.46
C SER A 223 -2.71 27.05 -11.72
N TYR A 224 -2.06 27.54 -10.66
CA TYR A 224 -2.57 28.57 -9.74
C TYR A 224 -3.87 28.17 -9.02
N GLY A 225 -4.14 26.87 -8.89
CA GLY A 225 -5.17 26.32 -8.03
C GLY A 225 -4.75 26.35 -6.57
N GLY A 226 -5.44 25.60 -5.74
CA GLY A 226 -5.10 25.44 -4.33
C GLY A 226 -6.29 25.72 -3.42
N ASN A 227 -6.12 25.42 -2.15
CA ASN A 227 -7.09 25.65 -1.08
C ASN A 227 -6.45 25.34 0.28
N GLY A 228 -7.18 25.50 1.38
CA GLY A 228 -6.69 25.24 2.74
C GLY A 228 -6.22 23.81 3.05
N GLU A 229 -6.39 22.86 2.12
CA GLU A 229 -5.83 21.50 2.20
C GLU A 229 -4.52 21.33 1.41
N SER A 230 -4.16 22.30 0.55
CA SER A 230 -2.95 22.31 -0.27
C SER A 230 -1.70 22.65 0.56
N ARG A 231 -1.43 21.81 1.56
CA ARG A 231 -0.31 22.00 2.49
C ARG A 231 0.98 21.47 1.89
N TYR A 232 2.09 22.15 2.24
CA TYR A 232 3.42 21.71 1.87
C TYR A 232 4.40 21.80 3.03
N ARG A 233 5.53 21.11 2.85
CA ARG A 233 6.75 21.26 3.64
C ARG A 233 7.89 21.60 2.68
N LEU A 234 8.43 22.79 2.80
CA LEU A 234 9.49 23.31 1.95
C LEU A 234 10.82 23.26 2.72
N ASN A 235 11.71 22.38 2.32
CA ASN A 235 13.06 22.30 2.86
C ASN A 235 13.99 23.23 2.06
N VAL A 236 14.60 24.21 2.72
CA VAL A 236 15.53 25.17 2.10
C VAL A 236 16.84 25.17 2.86
N GLY A 237 17.96 25.02 2.16
CA GLY A 237 19.26 25.00 2.85
C GLY A 237 20.48 24.82 1.96
N HIS A 238 21.61 24.51 2.62
CA HIS A 238 22.88 24.20 1.98
C HIS A 238 23.16 22.71 1.87
N PHE A 239 22.21 21.88 2.28
CA PHE A 239 22.33 20.40 2.26
C PHE A 239 22.50 19.87 0.83
N PRO A 240 23.16 18.70 0.65
CA PRO A 240 23.25 18.06 -0.66
C PRO A 240 21.86 17.69 -1.20
N ARG A 241 21.62 17.98 -2.49
CA ARG A 241 20.35 17.63 -3.15
C ARG A 241 20.60 16.92 -4.49
N PRO A 242 21.19 15.72 -4.47
CA PRO A 242 21.32 14.91 -5.67
C PRO A 242 19.97 14.36 -6.12
N THR A 243 19.90 13.95 -7.39
CA THR A 243 18.73 13.34 -8.02
C THR A 243 18.89 11.83 -8.23
N ALA A 244 20.14 11.34 -8.25
CA ALA A 244 20.43 9.91 -8.47
C ALA A 244 21.64 9.44 -7.65
N VAL A 245 21.83 8.10 -7.61
CA VAL A 245 22.99 7.44 -7.02
C VAL A 245 23.55 6.39 -7.99
N TYR A 246 24.88 6.34 -8.15
CA TYR A 246 25.57 5.40 -9.01
C TYR A 246 26.71 4.69 -8.26
N PRO A 247 26.82 3.34 -8.31
CA PRO A 247 25.82 2.43 -8.88
C PRO A 247 24.49 2.51 -8.14
N ALA A 248 23.40 2.18 -8.84
CA ALA A 248 22.04 2.32 -8.31
C ALA A 248 21.63 1.17 -7.36
N GLY A 249 22.56 0.30 -7.00
CA GLY A 249 22.37 -0.81 -6.08
C GLY A 249 23.69 -1.45 -5.64
N GLY A 250 23.57 -2.39 -4.69
CA GLY A 250 24.71 -3.12 -4.15
C GLY A 250 24.32 -4.49 -3.61
N LYS A 251 25.35 -5.29 -3.29
CA LYS A 251 25.16 -6.63 -2.75
C LYS A 251 24.71 -6.56 -1.29
N ALA A 252 23.65 -7.26 -0.99
CA ALA A 252 23.05 -7.31 0.34
C ALA A 252 24.07 -7.72 1.41
N GLY A 253 24.16 -6.93 2.47
CA GLY A 253 25.08 -7.15 3.59
C GLY A 253 26.54 -6.72 3.33
N GLU A 254 26.87 -6.19 2.15
CA GLU A 254 28.23 -5.74 1.82
C GLU A 254 28.27 -4.20 1.63
N PRO A 255 29.35 -3.51 2.08
CA PRO A 255 29.49 -2.08 1.82
C PRO A 255 29.67 -1.81 0.33
N THR A 256 29.19 -0.66 -0.14
CA THR A 256 29.29 -0.25 -1.54
C THR A 256 29.71 1.23 -1.61
N ALA A 257 30.78 1.52 -2.35
CA ALA A 257 31.13 2.89 -2.71
C ALA A 257 30.16 3.42 -3.76
N VAL A 258 29.59 4.61 -3.53
CA VAL A 258 28.62 5.24 -4.43
C VAL A 258 28.99 6.71 -4.69
N GLN A 259 28.48 7.22 -5.83
CA GLN A 259 28.46 8.63 -6.15
C GLN A 259 27.02 9.10 -6.26
N TYR A 260 26.67 10.14 -5.56
CA TYR A 260 25.42 10.85 -5.76
C TYR A 260 25.59 11.88 -6.87
N LEU A 261 24.62 11.93 -7.79
CA LEU A 261 24.67 12.72 -9.02
C LEU A 261 23.52 13.71 -9.08
N GLY A 262 23.64 14.77 -9.91
CA GLY A 262 22.58 15.75 -10.14
C GLY A 262 22.54 16.93 -9.16
N ASP A 263 23.46 17.02 -8.20
CA ASP A 263 23.61 18.18 -7.32
C ASP A 263 24.40 19.32 -8.01
N ALA A 264 24.00 20.57 -7.81
CA ALA A 264 24.66 21.73 -8.39
C ALA A 264 26.13 21.89 -7.95
N ALA A 265 26.50 21.40 -6.77
CA ALA A 265 27.88 21.40 -6.27
C ALA A 265 28.74 20.24 -6.84
N GLY A 266 28.15 19.41 -7.71
CA GLY A 266 28.83 18.28 -8.32
C GLY A 266 28.62 16.97 -7.57
N PRO A 267 29.26 15.87 -8.04
CA PRO A 267 29.08 14.54 -7.45
C PRO A 267 29.59 14.46 -6.00
N LEU A 268 28.83 13.75 -5.15
CA LEU A 268 29.18 13.46 -3.76
C LEU A 268 29.48 11.95 -3.60
N ALA A 269 30.73 11.61 -3.25
CA ALA A 269 31.14 10.23 -3.01
C ALA A 269 30.91 9.82 -1.55
N GLN A 270 30.34 8.63 -1.32
CA GLN A 270 30.17 8.05 0.00
C GLN A 270 30.27 6.53 -0.05
N ASP A 271 30.72 5.92 1.06
CA ASP A 271 30.58 4.48 1.29
C ASP A 271 29.29 4.24 2.08
N ILE A 272 28.43 3.34 1.59
CA ILE A 272 27.18 3.00 2.23
C ILE A 272 27.17 1.54 2.71
N ALA A 273 26.55 1.29 3.86
CA ALA A 273 26.26 -0.06 4.32
C ALA A 273 24.96 -0.54 3.66
N VAL A 274 25.06 -1.53 2.78
CA VAL A 274 23.86 -2.13 2.16
C VAL A 274 23.23 -3.09 3.16
N ARG A 275 21.93 -2.91 3.44
CA ARG A 275 21.19 -3.80 4.36
C ARG A 275 21.17 -5.24 3.85
N ALA A 276 21.08 -6.20 4.78
CA ALA A 276 21.05 -7.63 4.46
C ALA A 276 19.75 -8.06 3.76
N GLU A 277 18.63 -7.36 4.05
CA GLU A 277 17.35 -7.61 3.40
C GLU A 277 17.35 -7.06 1.98
N GLN A 278 16.93 -7.89 1.03
CA GLN A 278 16.79 -7.49 -0.36
C GLN A 278 15.59 -6.55 -0.55
N GLY A 279 15.69 -5.67 -1.52
CA GLY A 279 14.62 -4.72 -1.85
C GLY A 279 15.11 -3.28 -2.00
N MET A 280 14.17 -2.34 -2.11
CA MET A 280 14.50 -0.92 -2.17
C MET A 280 14.85 -0.38 -0.79
N MET A 281 15.92 0.37 -0.68
CA MET A 281 16.31 1.10 0.53
C MET A 281 16.42 2.60 0.25
N LYS A 282 16.24 3.39 1.29
CA LYS A 282 16.28 4.85 1.26
C LYS A 282 17.65 5.31 1.75
N LEU A 283 18.36 6.10 0.96
CA LEU A 283 19.62 6.73 1.31
C LEU A 283 19.41 8.22 1.51
N PHE A 284 20.01 8.78 2.56
CA PHE A 284 19.99 10.20 2.87
C PHE A 284 21.42 10.75 2.80
N PRO A 285 21.87 11.21 1.62
CA PRO A 285 23.23 11.74 1.47
C PRO A 285 23.46 12.94 2.38
N SER A 286 24.67 13.06 2.92
CA SER A 286 25.03 14.14 3.83
C SER A 286 26.46 14.63 3.57
N ASP A 287 26.69 15.92 3.81
CA ASP A 287 28.01 16.54 3.80
C ASP A 287 28.18 17.46 5.03
N SER A 288 29.22 18.27 5.04
CA SER A 288 29.46 19.26 6.12
C SER A 288 28.34 20.30 6.28
N ASN A 289 27.47 20.47 5.27
CA ASN A 289 26.41 21.49 5.24
C ASN A 289 25.05 20.93 5.64
N GLY A 290 24.93 19.62 5.85
CA GLY A 290 23.69 18.98 6.32
C GLY A 290 23.38 17.64 5.65
N ILE A 291 22.17 17.16 5.92
CA ILE A 291 21.63 15.92 5.38
C ILE A 291 20.48 16.22 4.41
N CYS A 292 20.44 15.50 3.29
CA CYS A 292 19.35 15.57 2.32
C CYS A 292 18.01 15.26 3.00
N PRO A 293 16.98 16.10 2.87
CA PRO A 293 15.69 15.88 3.52
C PRO A 293 14.89 14.74 2.91
N SER A 294 15.03 14.48 1.62
CA SER A 294 14.35 13.40 0.91
C SER A 294 15.31 12.31 0.47
N ALA A 295 14.84 11.07 0.49
CA ALA A 295 15.65 9.90 0.21
C ALA A 295 15.97 9.76 -1.28
N ILE A 296 17.18 9.24 -1.56
CA ILE A 296 17.54 8.66 -2.85
C ILE A 296 17.30 7.15 -2.78
N THR A 297 16.60 6.60 -3.76
CA THR A 297 16.26 5.16 -3.79
C THR A 297 17.46 4.34 -4.29
N PHE A 298 17.75 3.23 -3.58
CA PHE A 298 18.86 2.33 -3.86
C PHE A 298 18.39 0.88 -3.77
N ARG A 299 18.94 0.01 -4.61
CA ARG A 299 18.57 -1.42 -4.66
C ARG A 299 19.54 -2.29 -3.88
N SER A 300 19.07 -2.99 -2.82
CA SER A 300 19.79 -4.11 -2.20
C SER A 300 19.40 -5.41 -2.88
N SER A 301 20.38 -6.17 -3.40
CA SER A 301 20.13 -7.43 -4.12
C SER A 301 21.22 -8.47 -3.81
N PRO A 302 21.05 -9.74 -4.18
CA PRO A 302 22.08 -10.76 -3.95
C PRO A 302 23.32 -10.61 -4.84
N PHE A 303 23.29 -9.68 -5.81
CA PHE A 303 24.32 -9.53 -6.84
C PHE A 303 25.27 -8.37 -6.53
N GLY A 304 26.56 -8.57 -6.80
CA GLY A 304 27.56 -7.50 -6.88
C GLY A 304 27.35 -6.62 -8.12
N ASN A 305 28.17 -5.61 -8.28
CA ASN A 305 28.08 -4.63 -9.37
C ASN A 305 29.10 -4.90 -10.48
N ALA A 306 28.64 -4.88 -11.73
CA ALA A 306 29.41 -4.59 -12.91
C ALA A 306 29.08 -3.17 -13.35
N LEU A 307 30.08 -2.31 -13.50
CA LEU A 307 29.91 -0.93 -13.93
C LEU A 307 30.26 -0.83 -15.42
N GLU A 308 29.53 0.00 -16.14
CA GLU A 308 29.83 0.30 -17.53
C GLU A 308 31.21 0.90 -17.71
N GLN A 309 31.74 0.69 -18.89
CA GLN A 309 33.03 1.27 -19.37
C GLN A 309 32.83 1.80 -20.78
N GLU A 310 32.87 3.10 -20.90
CA GLU A 310 32.72 3.77 -22.18
C GLU A 310 34.03 3.75 -23.00
N PRO A 311 33.96 3.67 -24.37
CA PRO A 311 32.74 3.58 -25.18
C PRO A 311 32.20 2.14 -25.29
N ASN A 312 30.85 1.96 -25.17
CA ASN A 312 30.19 0.65 -25.25
C ASN A 312 28.91 0.65 -26.12
N GLN A 313 28.75 1.64 -27.00
CA GLN A 313 27.52 1.89 -27.78
C GLN A 313 27.22 0.80 -28.82
N GLU A 314 28.21 0.04 -29.24
CA GLU A 314 28.09 -0.96 -30.29
C GLU A 314 28.21 -2.40 -29.76
N ILE A 315 27.51 -3.34 -30.39
CA ILE A 315 27.51 -4.75 -29.99
C ILE A 315 28.94 -5.33 -29.92
N ASN A 316 29.82 -4.92 -30.85
CA ASN A 316 31.22 -5.34 -30.87
C ASN A 316 32.11 -4.66 -29.81
N ALA A 317 31.64 -3.55 -29.24
CA ALA A 317 32.26 -2.81 -28.15
C ALA A 317 31.63 -3.10 -26.78
N ALA A 318 30.66 -4.01 -26.73
CA ALA A 318 29.92 -4.35 -25.52
C ALA A 318 30.82 -4.76 -24.35
N ASN A 319 30.59 -4.22 -23.18
CA ASN A 319 31.36 -4.54 -21.97
C ASN A 319 31.18 -6.03 -21.60
N PRO A 320 32.25 -6.80 -21.48
CA PRO A 320 32.14 -8.19 -21.04
C PRO A 320 31.85 -8.25 -19.55
N VAL A 321 30.78 -9.00 -19.16
CA VAL A 321 30.32 -9.11 -17.78
C VAL A 321 30.00 -10.55 -17.40
N ASP A 322 30.07 -10.84 -16.10
CA ASP A 322 29.56 -12.08 -15.54
C ASP A 322 28.06 -11.96 -15.30
N ALA A 323 27.27 -12.91 -15.78
CA ALA A 323 25.82 -12.95 -15.58
C ALA A 323 25.38 -13.06 -14.10
N THR A 324 26.34 -13.31 -13.18
CA THR A 324 26.10 -13.29 -11.72
C THR A 324 26.25 -11.89 -11.08
N LEU A 325 26.55 -10.86 -11.88
CA LEU A 325 26.64 -9.48 -11.45
C LEU A 325 25.46 -8.68 -12.00
N SER A 326 25.10 -7.61 -11.31
CA SER A 326 24.15 -6.62 -11.84
C SER A 326 24.87 -5.57 -12.66
N LEU A 327 24.32 -5.27 -13.83
CA LEU A 327 24.85 -4.27 -14.75
C LEU A 327 24.36 -2.89 -14.30
N ASN A 328 25.27 -1.94 -14.19
CA ASN A 328 24.92 -0.56 -13.83
C ASN A 328 25.52 0.38 -14.87
N GLY A 329 24.71 1.32 -15.36
CA GLY A 329 25.10 2.32 -16.34
C GLY A 329 24.36 3.63 -16.19
N ILE A 330 24.73 4.60 -17.04
CA ILE A 330 24.16 5.95 -17.13
C ILE A 330 23.95 6.26 -18.60
N ILE A 331 22.73 6.45 -19.05
CA ILE A 331 22.46 7.02 -20.38
C ILE A 331 22.81 8.52 -20.30
N GLY A 332 24.09 8.84 -20.51
CA GLY A 332 24.70 10.12 -20.14
C GLY A 332 24.38 11.27 -21.07
N GLN A 333 23.97 11.02 -22.32
CA GLN A 333 23.67 12.03 -23.32
C GLN A 333 22.58 11.58 -24.30
N PRO A 334 21.91 12.49 -25.00
CA PRO A 334 20.90 12.15 -25.98
C PRO A 334 21.45 11.18 -27.07
N GLY A 335 20.72 10.08 -27.29
CA GLY A 335 21.10 9.05 -28.26
C GLY A 335 22.13 8.04 -27.76
N ASP A 336 22.48 8.09 -26.49
CA ASP A 336 23.39 7.15 -25.85
C ASP A 336 22.83 5.72 -25.81
N VAL A 337 23.76 4.75 -25.84
CA VAL A 337 23.45 3.31 -25.95
C VAL A 337 24.49 2.53 -25.17
N ASP A 338 24.06 1.72 -24.22
CA ASP A 338 24.96 0.84 -23.47
C ASP A 338 24.79 -0.61 -23.86
N CYS A 339 25.88 -1.29 -24.15
CA CYS A 339 25.91 -2.71 -24.47
C CYS A 339 26.74 -3.50 -23.47
N PHE A 340 26.17 -4.59 -22.94
CA PHE A 340 26.83 -5.54 -22.05
C PHE A 340 26.79 -6.95 -22.66
N LYS A 341 27.92 -7.64 -22.65
CA LYS A 341 28.06 -8.97 -23.24
C LYS A 341 28.30 -10.02 -22.16
N PHE A 342 27.49 -11.09 -22.16
CA PHE A 342 27.60 -12.20 -21.22
C PHE A 342 27.47 -13.55 -21.92
N ALA A 343 28.08 -14.57 -21.33
CA ALA A 343 27.96 -15.94 -21.79
C ALA A 343 26.83 -16.66 -21.05
N ALA A 344 26.03 -17.45 -21.78
CA ALA A 344 25.01 -18.29 -21.22
C ALA A 344 24.85 -19.62 -21.92
N LYS A 345 24.33 -20.65 -21.21
CA LYS A 345 24.16 -22.01 -21.69
C LYS A 345 22.74 -22.30 -22.09
N LYS A 346 22.55 -23.08 -23.12
CA LYS A 346 21.26 -23.57 -23.60
C LYS A 346 20.40 -24.09 -22.46
N GLY A 347 19.15 -23.61 -22.41
CA GLY A 347 18.16 -24.04 -21.43
C GLY A 347 18.21 -23.28 -20.09
N GLN A 348 19.21 -22.44 -19.83
CA GLN A 348 19.13 -21.48 -18.74
C GLN A 348 17.95 -20.52 -18.97
N VAL A 349 17.33 -20.08 -17.89
CA VAL A 349 16.24 -19.10 -17.94
C VAL A 349 16.55 -17.99 -16.94
N PHE A 350 16.56 -16.75 -17.43
CA PHE A 350 16.77 -15.56 -16.61
C PHE A 350 15.56 -14.65 -16.65
N ASP A 351 15.19 -14.10 -15.51
CA ASP A 351 14.39 -12.89 -15.44
C ASP A 351 15.38 -11.70 -15.53
N VAL A 352 15.43 -11.07 -16.72
CA VAL A 352 16.24 -9.88 -16.98
C VAL A 352 15.41 -8.67 -16.66
N GLU A 353 15.72 -8.00 -15.57
CA GLU A 353 14.90 -6.92 -14.99
C GLU A 353 15.71 -5.64 -14.88
N CYS A 354 15.21 -4.58 -15.52
CA CYS A 354 15.76 -3.23 -15.39
C CYS A 354 15.13 -2.51 -14.21
N PHE A 355 15.91 -1.73 -13.50
CA PHE A 355 15.51 -0.79 -12.47
C PHE A 355 16.01 0.59 -12.88
N ALA A 356 15.11 1.48 -13.29
CA ALA A 356 15.36 2.87 -13.60
C ALA A 356 14.31 3.76 -12.95
N ARG A 357 13.07 3.79 -13.45
CA ARG A 357 12.00 4.62 -12.86
C ARG A 357 11.60 4.16 -11.46
N ARG A 358 11.68 2.88 -11.16
CA ARG A 358 11.45 2.36 -9.80
C ARG A 358 12.52 2.76 -8.79
N ILE A 359 13.72 3.11 -9.24
CA ILE A 359 14.76 3.73 -8.42
C ILE A 359 14.78 5.26 -8.54
N ARG A 360 13.74 5.85 -9.14
CA ARG A 360 13.55 7.29 -9.32
C ARG A 360 14.52 7.95 -10.29
N SER A 361 15.09 7.22 -11.24
CA SER A 361 15.80 7.78 -12.39
C SER A 361 14.82 8.39 -13.40
N GLY A 362 15.25 9.43 -14.12
CA GLY A 362 14.49 10.03 -15.23
C GLY A 362 14.51 9.20 -16.51
N LEU A 363 15.34 8.15 -16.56
CA LEU A 363 15.44 7.21 -17.69
C LEU A 363 14.15 6.43 -17.88
N ASP A 364 13.69 6.32 -19.13
CA ASP A 364 12.64 5.42 -19.60
C ASP A 364 13.28 4.24 -20.35
N PRO A 365 13.60 3.14 -19.64
CA PRO A 365 14.54 2.15 -20.16
C PRO A 365 13.91 1.23 -21.18
N VAL A 366 14.54 1.09 -22.34
CA VAL A 366 14.29 0.03 -23.32
C VAL A 366 15.45 -0.95 -23.28
N ILE A 367 15.19 -2.23 -23.03
CA ILE A 367 16.19 -3.29 -23.12
C ILE A 367 15.94 -4.19 -24.32
N ASN A 368 17.02 -4.58 -25.00
CA ASN A 368 16.99 -5.55 -26.07
C ASN A 368 18.08 -6.60 -25.85
N ILE A 369 17.78 -7.85 -26.21
CA ILE A 369 18.75 -8.96 -26.17
C ILE A 369 19.09 -9.39 -27.59
N TYR A 370 20.39 -9.51 -27.90
CA TYR A 370 20.90 -9.90 -29.17
C TYR A 370 21.87 -11.10 -29.03
N TYR A 371 22.06 -11.84 -30.11
CA TYR A 371 23.27 -12.65 -30.28
C TYR A 371 24.48 -11.73 -30.48
N ALA A 372 25.69 -12.22 -30.23
CA ALA A 372 26.93 -11.47 -30.45
C ALA A 372 27.13 -11.04 -31.93
N ASP A 373 26.45 -11.67 -32.87
CA ASP A 373 26.43 -11.31 -34.28
C ASP A 373 25.43 -10.22 -34.67
N GLY A 374 24.66 -9.69 -33.70
CA GLY A 374 23.69 -8.61 -33.89
C GLY A 374 22.30 -9.07 -34.23
N ARG A 375 22.00 -10.37 -34.35
CA ARG A 375 20.61 -10.85 -34.50
C ARG A 375 19.79 -10.62 -33.24
N SER A 376 18.65 -9.96 -33.38
CA SER A 376 17.72 -9.68 -32.27
C SER A 376 17.05 -10.95 -31.77
N ILE A 377 16.86 -11.06 -30.46
CA ILE A 377 16.15 -12.15 -29.79
C ILE A 377 14.87 -11.65 -29.14
N ALA A 378 14.96 -10.61 -28.32
CA ALA A 378 13.84 -10.06 -27.54
C ALA A 378 14.05 -8.58 -27.24
N GLY A 379 12.98 -7.86 -26.98
CA GLY A 379 13.00 -6.47 -26.53
C GLY A 379 11.78 -6.15 -25.69
N ASN A 380 11.93 -5.21 -24.78
CA ASN A 380 10.87 -4.72 -23.89
C ASN A 380 11.21 -3.34 -23.32
N ASP A 381 10.16 -2.59 -22.93
CA ASP A 381 10.24 -1.26 -22.34
C ASP A 381 9.51 -1.14 -20.97
N ASP A 382 8.30 -1.68 -20.79
CA ASP A 382 7.46 -1.39 -19.61
C ASP A 382 6.66 -2.59 -19.03
N SER A 383 7.15 -3.82 -19.17
CA SER A 383 6.45 -5.02 -18.66
C SER A 383 6.51 -5.21 -17.14
N ARG A 384 7.33 -4.47 -16.42
CA ARG A 384 7.39 -4.43 -14.95
C ARG A 384 7.01 -3.06 -14.39
N GLY A 385 5.77 -2.65 -14.65
CA GLY A 385 5.33 -1.28 -14.40
C GLY A 385 6.06 -0.34 -15.35
N PRO A 386 6.76 0.71 -14.86
CA PRO A 386 7.42 1.69 -15.72
C PRO A 386 8.84 1.26 -16.16
N ASP A 387 9.26 0.02 -15.89
CA ASP A 387 10.60 -0.49 -16.23
C ASP A 387 10.52 -1.74 -17.11
N ALA A 388 11.56 -1.94 -17.91
CA ALA A 388 11.68 -3.06 -18.83
C ALA A 388 11.95 -4.40 -18.11
N TYR A 389 11.37 -5.48 -18.63
CA TYR A 389 11.56 -6.84 -18.15
C TYR A 389 11.47 -7.85 -19.28
N ILE A 390 12.39 -8.81 -19.33
CA ILE A 390 12.38 -9.92 -20.29
C ILE A 390 12.61 -11.24 -19.55
N ARG A 391 11.73 -12.22 -19.71
CA ARG A 391 12.06 -13.61 -19.38
C ARG A 391 12.83 -14.22 -20.53
N PHE A 392 14.13 -14.34 -20.36
CA PHE A 392 15.06 -14.83 -21.38
C PHE A 392 15.34 -16.33 -21.20
N GLN A 393 14.81 -17.14 -22.12
CA GLN A 393 15.18 -18.54 -22.23
C GLN A 393 16.31 -18.69 -23.23
N VAL A 394 17.48 -19.12 -22.76
CA VAL A 394 18.71 -19.23 -23.55
C VAL A 394 18.54 -20.33 -24.62
N PRO A 395 18.61 -19.99 -25.93
CA PRO A 395 18.31 -20.94 -27.00
C PRO A 395 19.47 -21.88 -27.32
N GLU A 396 20.73 -21.44 -27.15
CA GLU A 396 21.95 -22.20 -27.41
C GLU A 396 23.11 -21.70 -26.55
N ASP A 397 24.22 -22.47 -26.48
CA ASP A 397 25.44 -22.04 -25.79
C ASP A 397 26.09 -20.93 -26.61
N ALA A 398 26.07 -19.70 -26.17
CA ALA A 398 26.60 -18.54 -26.89
C ALA A 398 26.89 -17.35 -25.96
N GLU A 399 27.52 -16.33 -26.54
CA GLU A 399 27.56 -14.98 -25.99
C GLU A 399 26.32 -14.18 -26.44
N TYR A 400 25.74 -13.44 -25.52
CA TYR A 400 24.56 -12.59 -25.72
C TYR A 400 24.88 -11.17 -25.32
N VAL A 401 24.18 -10.20 -25.95
CA VAL A 401 24.36 -8.79 -25.65
C VAL A 401 23.03 -8.21 -25.18
N ILE A 402 23.04 -7.57 -24.01
CA ILE A 402 21.96 -6.70 -23.54
C ILE A 402 22.30 -5.28 -23.98
N ARG A 403 21.39 -4.64 -24.69
CA ARG A 403 21.47 -3.26 -25.13
C ARG A 403 20.41 -2.43 -24.39
N VAL A 404 20.82 -1.28 -23.84
CA VAL A 404 19.98 -0.33 -23.09
C VAL A 404 19.92 0.98 -23.82
N THR A 405 18.73 1.61 -23.85
CA THR A 405 18.52 2.95 -24.42
C THR A 405 17.40 3.64 -23.66
N ASP A 406 17.30 4.98 -23.75
CA ASP A 406 16.08 5.71 -23.37
C ASP A 406 15.02 5.59 -24.48
N HIS A 407 13.74 5.43 -24.10
CA HIS A 407 12.64 5.26 -25.05
C HIS A 407 12.48 6.44 -26.03
N LEU A 408 12.74 7.66 -25.55
CA LEU A 408 12.66 8.89 -26.32
C LEU A 408 14.03 9.37 -26.84
N GLY A 409 15.09 8.61 -26.63
CA GLY A 409 16.45 8.97 -27.02
C GLY A 409 17.03 10.17 -26.22
N ARG A 410 16.54 10.41 -25.00
CA ARG A 410 17.08 11.40 -24.08
C ARG A 410 18.33 10.84 -23.40
N GLY A 411 19.02 11.68 -22.64
CA GLY A 411 20.14 11.28 -21.79
C GLY A 411 20.57 12.42 -20.90
N GLN A 412 20.92 12.09 -19.65
CA GLN A 412 21.40 13.04 -18.64
C GLN A 412 22.35 12.34 -17.68
N VAL A 413 23.16 13.11 -16.95
CA VAL A 413 24.15 12.58 -16.00
C VAL A 413 23.57 11.76 -14.84
N ASP A 414 22.27 11.88 -14.61
CA ASP A 414 21.50 11.19 -13.57
C ASP A 414 20.51 10.15 -14.12
N PHE A 415 20.57 9.84 -15.43
CA PHE A 415 19.79 8.77 -16.03
C PHE A 415 20.43 7.41 -15.74
N VAL A 416 20.53 7.09 -14.46
CA VAL A 416 21.12 5.86 -13.95
C VAL A 416 20.17 4.68 -14.12
N TYR A 417 20.73 3.49 -14.32
CA TYR A 417 19.98 2.24 -14.31
C TYR A 417 20.77 1.08 -13.70
N ARG A 418 20.02 0.03 -13.36
CA ARG A 418 20.57 -1.25 -12.90
C ARG A 418 19.80 -2.40 -13.56
N ILE A 419 20.50 -3.37 -14.14
CA ILE A 419 19.90 -4.60 -14.68
C ILE A 419 20.35 -5.80 -13.86
N GLU A 420 19.41 -6.64 -13.45
CA GLU A 420 19.65 -7.89 -12.75
C GLU A 420 19.23 -9.07 -13.64
N LEU A 421 20.14 -10.02 -13.85
CA LEU A 421 19.87 -11.30 -14.51
C LEU A 421 19.58 -12.35 -13.44
N GLN A 422 18.33 -12.43 -13.02
CA GLN A 422 17.94 -13.29 -11.90
C GLN A 422 17.57 -14.69 -12.39
N PRO A 423 18.03 -15.77 -11.71
CA PRO A 423 17.45 -17.07 -11.93
C PRO A 423 15.97 -17.06 -11.54
N ILE A 424 15.18 -17.93 -12.17
CA ILE A 424 13.76 -18.07 -11.82
C ILE A 424 13.63 -18.57 -10.39
N VAL A 425 13.07 -17.72 -9.51
CA VAL A 425 12.81 -18.09 -8.12
C VAL A 425 11.31 -18.06 -7.83
N PRO A 426 10.80 -19.01 -7.01
CA PRO A 426 9.44 -18.92 -6.50
C PRO A 426 9.23 -17.66 -5.66
N SER A 427 8.09 -16.99 -5.82
CA SER A 427 7.70 -15.89 -4.94
C SER A 427 6.23 -15.98 -4.57
N LEU A 428 5.92 -15.59 -3.33
CA LEU A 428 4.58 -15.57 -2.76
C LEU A 428 4.36 -14.24 -2.05
N THR A 429 3.26 -13.56 -2.37
CA THR A 429 2.82 -12.36 -1.65
C THR A 429 1.36 -12.52 -1.26
N LEU A 430 1.04 -12.19 -0.01
CA LEU A 430 -0.33 -12.14 0.51
C LEU A 430 -0.83 -10.70 0.51
N SER A 431 -2.12 -10.49 0.24
CA SER A 431 -2.74 -9.17 0.34
C SER A 431 -4.23 -9.28 0.69
N ILE A 432 -4.78 -8.24 1.28
CA ILE A 432 -6.23 -8.08 1.46
C ILE A 432 -6.72 -7.13 0.39
N PRO A 433 -7.59 -7.57 -0.55
CA PRO A 433 -8.08 -6.73 -1.62
C PRO A 433 -8.97 -5.61 -1.06
N ARG A 434 -9.04 -4.49 -1.78
CA ARG A 434 -10.01 -3.45 -1.49
C ARG A 434 -11.41 -3.95 -1.84
N ILE A 435 -12.36 -3.53 -1.03
CA ILE A 435 -13.78 -3.80 -1.27
C ILE A 435 -14.37 -2.71 -2.16
N ASP A 436 -13.93 -1.48 -1.92
CA ASP A 436 -14.26 -0.30 -2.70
C ASP A 436 -12.96 0.36 -3.18
N ARG A 437 -12.96 0.87 -4.41
CA ARG A 437 -11.81 1.53 -5.05
C ARG A 437 -11.30 2.73 -4.24
N TYR A 438 -12.18 3.40 -3.51
CA TYR A 438 -11.89 4.64 -2.80
C TYR A 438 -11.78 4.47 -1.27
N SER A 439 -11.86 3.24 -0.77
CA SER A 439 -11.89 2.98 0.66
C SER A 439 -10.79 2.02 1.08
N GLN A 440 -10.15 2.33 2.20
CA GLN A 440 -9.24 1.42 2.91
C GLN A 440 -10.01 0.54 3.93
N THR A 441 -11.33 0.64 3.97
CA THR A 441 -12.17 -0.12 4.90
C THR A 441 -11.97 -1.63 4.75
N ARG A 442 -11.90 -2.34 5.86
CA ARG A 442 -11.74 -3.80 5.93
C ARG A 442 -10.40 -4.33 5.37
N GLN A 443 -9.34 -3.51 5.35
CA GLN A 443 -7.97 -3.95 5.03
C GLN A 443 -7.15 -4.32 6.26
N THR A 444 -7.75 -4.31 7.44
CA THR A 444 -7.18 -4.69 8.74
C THR A 444 -8.10 -5.69 9.42
N ILE A 445 -7.62 -6.37 10.45
CA ILE A 445 -8.38 -7.38 11.18
C ILE A 445 -8.81 -6.83 12.54
N PHE A 446 -10.09 -6.55 12.71
CA PHE A 446 -10.68 -6.14 13.98
C PHE A 446 -11.86 -7.03 14.31
N VAL A 447 -11.72 -7.84 15.36
CA VAL A 447 -12.68 -8.88 15.71
C VAL A 447 -13.42 -8.47 16.99
N PRO A 448 -14.75 -8.31 16.94
CA PRO A 448 -15.52 -8.04 18.16
C PRO A 448 -15.50 -9.24 19.11
N ARG A 449 -15.41 -8.99 20.40
CA ARG A 449 -15.49 -10.04 21.42
C ARG A 449 -16.69 -10.95 21.19
N GLY A 450 -16.51 -12.26 21.39
CA GLY A 450 -17.54 -13.25 21.24
C GLY A 450 -18.11 -13.35 19.82
N ASN A 451 -17.42 -12.79 18.82
CA ASN A 451 -17.91 -12.66 17.46
C ASN A 451 -16.82 -13.00 16.44
N ARG A 452 -17.06 -12.72 15.17
CA ARG A 452 -16.21 -13.06 14.03
C ARG A 452 -16.03 -11.88 13.09
N PHE A 453 -14.89 -11.88 12.42
CA PHE A 453 -14.62 -10.98 11.29
C PHE A 453 -13.89 -11.75 10.20
N ALA A 454 -14.34 -11.65 8.98
CA ALA A 454 -13.75 -12.33 7.85
C ALA A 454 -13.20 -11.37 6.81
N VAL A 455 -12.12 -11.77 6.17
CA VAL A 455 -11.54 -11.09 5.02
C VAL A 455 -11.37 -12.06 3.86
N LEU A 456 -11.28 -11.51 2.65
CA LEU A 456 -10.71 -12.23 1.53
C LEU A 456 -9.21 -12.03 1.55
N LEU A 457 -8.46 -13.11 1.46
CA LEU A 457 -7.01 -13.09 1.37
C LEU A 457 -6.60 -13.49 -0.05
N ASN A 458 -5.86 -12.62 -0.73
CA ASN A 458 -5.22 -12.92 -2.01
C ASN A 458 -3.86 -13.55 -1.77
N ALA A 459 -3.49 -14.50 -2.63
CA ALA A 459 -2.14 -15.03 -2.73
C ALA A 459 -1.64 -14.93 -4.17
N SER A 460 -0.69 -14.03 -4.40
CA SER A 460 0.02 -13.91 -5.67
C SER A 460 1.19 -14.90 -5.68
N ARG A 461 1.07 -15.93 -6.51
CA ARG A 461 2.10 -16.96 -6.72
C ARG A 461 2.84 -16.69 -8.02
N SER A 462 4.16 -16.76 -7.98
CA SER A 462 4.99 -16.71 -9.18
C SER A 462 5.97 -17.89 -9.18
N ASN A 463 6.06 -18.58 -10.31
CA ASN A 463 7.00 -19.68 -10.57
C ASN A 463 6.84 -20.92 -9.67
N PHE A 464 5.69 -21.13 -9.08
CA PHE A 464 5.34 -22.35 -8.34
C PHE A 464 3.83 -22.57 -8.32
N GLY A 465 3.44 -23.82 -8.04
CA GLY A 465 2.07 -24.24 -7.77
C GLY A 465 1.96 -24.87 -6.38
N GLY A 466 0.79 -25.45 -6.06
CA GLY A 466 0.56 -26.17 -4.82
C GLY A 466 -0.27 -25.39 -3.79
N GLU A 467 -0.63 -26.08 -2.73
CA GLU A 467 -1.45 -25.56 -1.64
C GLU A 467 -0.62 -24.72 -0.68
N LEU A 468 -1.28 -23.73 -0.07
CA LEU A 468 -0.67 -22.86 0.93
C LEU A 468 -1.35 -23.05 2.28
N LYS A 469 -0.53 -22.99 3.33
CA LYS A 469 -0.95 -22.94 4.73
C LYS A 469 -0.65 -21.57 5.30
N LEU A 470 -1.63 -20.94 5.97
CA LEU A 470 -1.48 -19.68 6.68
C LEU A 470 -0.86 -19.91 8.07
N ASP A 471 -0.08 -18.95 8.54
CA ASP A 471 0.48 -18.94 9.89
C ASP A 471 -0.43 -18.14 10.83
N ASP A 472 -0.95 -18.81 11.87
CA ASP A 472 -1.80 -18.22 12.91
C ASP A 472 -1.06 -17.90 14.22
N SER A 473 0.24 -18.18 14.29
CA SER A 473 1.06 -17.96 15.49
C SER A 473 1.19 -16.49 15.91
N VAL A 474 0.90 -15.58 14.99
CA VAL A 474 1.06 -14.14 15.19
C VAL A 474 -0.18 -13.45 15.78
N LEU A 475 -1.27 -14.17 16.03
CA LEU A 475 -2.54 -13.58 16.47
C LEU A 475 -2.47 -13.01 17.89
N PRO A 476 -3.32 -12.00 18.23
CA PRO A 476 -3.48 -11.52 19.60
C PRO A 476 -4.07 -12.59 20.52
N PRO A 477 -3.84 -12.48 21.85
CA PRO A 477 -4.46 -13.38 22.83
C PRO A 477 -5.99 -13.41 22.73
N GLY A 478 -6.59 -14.61 22.76
CA GLY A 478 -8.03 -14.81 22.67
C GLY A 478 -8.60 -14.72 21.25
N MET A 479 -7.77 -14.48 20.25
CA MET A 479 -8.13 -14.54 18.82
C MET A 479 -7.66 -15.86 18.21
N LYS A 480 -8.48 -16.45 17.34
CA LYS A 480 -8.10 -17.61 16.53
C LYS A 480 -8.47 -17.40 15.06
N MET A 481 -7.75 -18.06 14.18
CA MET A 481 -8.02 -18.09 12.75
C MET A 481 -8.71 -19.40 12.36
N VAL A 482 -9.73 -19.29 11.53
CA VAL A 482 -10.43 -20.43 10.92
C VAL A 482 -10.29 -20.29 9.41
N ALA A 483 -9.45 -21.11 8.82
CA ALA A 483 -9.20 -21.16 7.39
C ALA A 483 -8.89 -22.59 6.95
N GLN A 484 -9.20 -22.89 5.70
CA GLN A 484 -8.70 -24.11 5.04
C GLN A 484 -7.32 -23.80 4.45
N ASN A 485 -6.57 -24.83 4.04
CA ASN A 485 -5.42 -24.59 3.16
C ASN A 485 -5.91 -23.97 1.85
N MET A 486 -5.18 -22.98 1.33
CA MET A 486 -5.53 -22.38 0.05
C MET A 486 -5.17 -23.34 -1.09
N HIS A 487 -6.17 -23.87 -1.76
CA HIS A 487 -5.99 -24.78 -2.88
C HIS A 487 -5.14 -24.15 -4.01
N ALA A 488 -4.39 -24.95 -4.74
CA ALA A 488 -3.48 -24.50 -5.80
C ALA A 488 -4.18 -23.67 -6.91
N SER A 489 -5.45 -23.97 -7.20
CA SER A 489 -6.24 -23.26 -8.22
C SER A 489 -6.85 -21.93 -7.74
N LEU A 490 -6.75 -21.62 -6.45
CA LEU A 490 -7.32 -20.39 -5.89
C LEU A 490 -6.24 -19.31 -5.78
N SER A 491 -6.55 -18.14 -6.29
CA SER A 491 -5.78 -16.91 -6.03
C SER A 491 -6.33 -16.12 -4.83
N GLN A 492 -7.53 -16.47 -4.37
CA GLN A 492 -8.24 -15.80 -3.28
C GLN A 492 -9.03 -16.80 -2.45
N MET A 493 -9.07 -16.60 -1.12
CA MET A 493 -9.86 -17.43 -0.21
C MET A 493 -10.39 -16.62 0.97
N PRO A 494 -11.54 -17.05 1.57
CA PRO A 494 -12.03 -16.49 2.82
C PRO A 494 -11.19 -16.97 4.01
N VAL A 495 -10.90 -16.04 4.93
CA VAL A 495 -10.28 -16.31 6.23
C VAL A 495 -11.15 -15.67 7.30
N VAL A 496 -11.60 -16.47 8.27
CA VAL A 496 -12.42 -16.00 9.40
C VAL A 496 -11.56 -15.92 10.66
N PHE A 497 -11.63 -14.79 11.34
CA PHE A 497 -11.02 -14.61 12.65
C PHE A 497 -12.13 -14.56 13.71
N GLU A 498 -11.94 -15.28 14.80
CA GLU A 498 -12.89 -15.35 15.91
C GLU A 498 -12.24 -14.87 17.20
N ALA A 499 -12.94 -14.08 17.99
CA ALA A 499 -12.50 -13.67 19.31
C ALA A 499 -13.35 -14.34 20.40
N ALA A 500 -12.71 -14.85 21.44
CA ALA A 500 -13.40 -15.37 22.61
C ALA A 500 -14.20 -14.26 23.32
N ALA A 501 -15.28 -14.62 24.01
CA ALA A 501 -16.11 -13.65 24.72
C ALA A 501 -15.37 -12.92 25.86
N ASP A 502 -14.31 -13.54 26.40
CA ASP A 502 -13.44 -12.99 27.43
C ASP A 502 -12.09 -12.49 26.88
N ALA A 503 -11.91 -12.48 25.56
CA ALA A 503 -10.65 -12.02 24.95
C ALA A 503 -10.32 -10.58 25.39
N PRO A 504 -9.06 -10.28 25.74
CA PRO A 504 -8.68 -8.93 26.12
C PRO A 504 -8.81 -7.97 24.93
N ILE A 505 -9.43 -6.80 25.15
CA ILE A 505 -9.44 -5.72 24.15
C ILE A 505 -8.01 -5.22 23.99
N GLY A 506 -7.56 -5.14 22.75
CA GLY A 506 -6.20 -4.72 22.42
C GLY A 506 -5.82 -5.10 21.02
N GLY A 507 -4.63 -4.68 20.58
CA GLY A 507 -4.19 -4.99 19.23
C GLY A 507 -2.69 -4.96 19.07
N LYS A 508 -2.21 -5.47 17.94
CA LYS A 508 -0.81 -5.44 17.55
C LYS A 508 -0.64 -5.43 16.03
N LEU A 509 0.51 -4.96 15.58
CA LEU A 509 1.01 -5.21 14.24
C LEU A 509 1.77 -6.54 14.20
N ALA A 510 1.62 -7.29 13.13
CA ALA A 510 2.36 -8.52 12.95
C ALA A 510 2.65 -8.79 11.46
N LYS A 511 3.78 -9.44 11.18
CA LYS A 511 4.07 -10.02 9.87
C LYS A 511 3.21 -11.26 9.72
N PHE A 512 2.25 -11.21 8.79
CA PHE A 512 1.35 -12.32 8.51
C PHE A 512 1.86 -13.08 7.31
N GLU A 513 2.04 -14.40 7.44
CA GLU A 513 2.75 -15.21 6.47
C GLU A 513 1.91 -16.42 6.01
N ALA A 514 2.30 -16.93 4.84
CA ALA A 514 1.90 -18.24 4.37
C ALA A 514 3.12 -19.03 3.89
N SER A 515 3.02 -20.34 3.95
CA SER A 515 4.02 -21.26 3.43
C SER A 515 3.38 -22.29 2.52
N HIS A 516 4.16 -22.85 1.61
CA HIS A 516 3.74 -24.03 0.86
C HIS A 516 3.50 -25.18 1.83
N ILE A 517 2.47 -26.02 1.56
CA ILE A 517 2.12 -27.15 2.43
C ILE A 517 3.25 -28.18 2.56
N ASP A 518 4.04 -28.36 1.48
CA ASP A 518 5.28 -29.14 1.52
C ASP A 518 6.43 -28.24 1.99
N PRO A 519 6.95 -28.45 3.20
CA PRO A 519 8.03 -27.63 3.76
C PRO A 519 9.37 -27.82 3.02
N ALA A 520 9.55 -28.92 2.28
CA ALA A 520 10.77 -29.16 1.52
C ALA A 520 10.98 -28.15 0.39
N THR A 521 9.92 -27.48 -0.06
CA THR A 521 10.01 -26.42 -1.08
C THR A 521 10.67 -25.16 -0.57
N GLY A 522 10.66 -24.90 0.74
CA GLY A 522 11.16 -23.69 1.35
C GLY A 522 10.35 -22.42 1.01
N ILE A 523 9.25 -22.53 0.27
CA ILE A 523 8.46 -21.39 -0.22
C ILE A 523 7.67 -20.79 0.93
N ARG A 524 7.89 -19.50 1.16
CA ARG A 524 7.17 -18.66 2.10
C ARG A 524 6.88 -17.31 1.47
N GLY A 525 5.82 -16.67 1.93
CA GLY A 525 5.47 -15.30 1.54
C GLY A 525 4.77 -14.57 2.67
N GLN A 526 4.86 -13.26 2.63
CA GLN A 526 4.31 -12.40 3.67
C GLN A 526 3.24 -11.46 3.12
N PHE A 527 2.46 -10.90 4.03
CA PHE A 527 1.48 -9.87 3.74
C PHE A 527 2.16 -8.59 3.25
N GLN A 528 1.56 -8.01 2.21
CA GLN A 528 1.97 -6.73 1.65
C GLN A 528 0.75 -6.06 1.01
N ASN A 529 0.45 -4.85 1.45
CA ASN A 529 -0.61 -4.02 0.87
C ASN A 529 -0.09 -2.63 0.51
N ASN A 530 -0.77 -1.97 -0.43
CA ASN A 530 -0.60 -0.55 -0.69
C ASN A 530 -1.76 0.21 -0.05
N ALA A 531 -1.42 1.20 0.77
CA ALA A 531 -2.35 2.20 1.29
C ALA A 531 -2.37 3.38 0.33
N ASP A 532 -3.43 3.55 -0.46
CA ASP A 532 -3.54 4.69 -1.36
C ASP A 532 -3.95 5.92 -0.57
N PHE A 533 -3.20 6.99 -0.77
CA PHE A 533 -3.43 8.27 -0.12
C PHE A 533 -4.04 9.29 -1.06
N ILE A 534 -3.52 9.40 -2.28
CA ILE A 534 -3.97 10.39 -3.25
C ILE A 534 -4.48 9.71 -4.50
N LEU A 535 -5.74 10.02 -4.80
CA LEU A 535 -6.41 9.61 -6.03
C LEU A 535 -6.89 10.85 -6.77
N GLY A 536 -6.72 10.88 -8.08
CA GLY A 536 -7.09 12.03 -8.90
C GLY A 536 -7.46 11.68 -10.34
N PRO A 537 -7.92 12.66 -11.11
CA PRO A 537 -8.20 12.49 -12.53
C PRO A 537 -6.92 12.20 -13.34
N PRO A 538 -7.01 11.52 -14.51
CA PRO A 538 -8.20 10.84 -15.00
C PRO A 538 -8.44 9.49 -14.32
N ASN A 539 -9.69 9.03 -14.28
CA ASN A 539 -10.11 7.71 -13.81
C ASN A 539 -9.72 7.38 -12.35
N ASN A 540 -9.54 8.39 -11.50
CA ASN A 540 -9.06 8.23 -10.12
C ASN A 540 -7.76 7.39 -10.07
N ALA A 541 -6.79 7.79 -10.87
CA ALA A 541 -5.46 7.22 -10.82
C ALA A 541 -4.85 7.43 -9.42
N VAL A 542 -4.04 6.47 -9.00
CA VAL A 542 -3.31 6.59 -7.74
C VAL A 542 -2.03 7.39 -8.00
N TYR A 543 -1.96 8.60 -7.47
CA TYR A 543 -0.79 9.46 -7.56
C TYR A 543 0.21 9.19 -6.45
N TYR A 544 -0.30 8.84 -5.25
CA TYR A 544 0.57 8.55 -4.12
C TYR A 544 0.01 7.43 -3.25
N ASN A 545 0.88 6.50 -2.85
CA ASN A 545 0.57 5.42 -1.92
C ASN A 545 1.76 5.10 -1.02
N GLY A 546 1.48 4.52 0.14
CA GLY A 546 2.45 3.92 1.02
C GLY A 546 2.34 2.40 1.02
N GLN A 547 3.44 1.69 1.19
CA GLN A 547 3.46 0.23 1.29
C GLN A 547 3.52 -0.20 2.75
N VAL A 548 2.73 -1.21 3.11
CA VAL A 548 2.73 -1.85 4.43
C VAL A 548 2.98 -3.34 4.28
N ASP A 549 3.85 -3.88 5.14
CA ASP A 549 4.25 -5.30 5.19
C ASP A 549 3.85 -5.98 6.50
N GLN A 550 3.14 -5.26 7.36
CA GLN A 550 2.56 -5.76 8.59
C GLN A 550 1.04 -5.63 8.54
N LEU A 551 0.33 -6.56 9.14
CA LEU A 551 -1.11 -6.54 9.27
C LEU A 551 -1.51 -6.17 10.70
N ALA A 552 -2.44 -5.22 10.82
CA ALA A 552 -2.99 -4.85 12.10
C ALA A 552 -4.09 -5.83 12.52
N PHE A 553 -3.97 -6.35 13.74
CA PHE A 553 -4.95 -7.21 14.40
C PHE A 553 -5.45 -6.53 15.67
N ALA A 554 -6.75 -6.52 15.90
CA ALA A 554 -7.33 -6.06 17.16
C ALA A 554 -8.52 -6.92 17.59
N VAL A 555 -8.62 -7.14 18.90
CA VAL A 555 -9.88 -7.53 19.57
C VAL A 555 -10.55 -6.26 20.01
N ILE A 556 -11.81 -6.06 19.61
CA ILE A 556 -12.59 -4.84 19.87
C ILE A 556 -13.78 -5.14 20.77
N GLU A 557 -14.50 -4.09 21.17
CA GLU A 557 -15.74 -4.23 21.98
C GLU A 557 -16.79 -5.08 21.28
N GLU A 558 -17.71 -5.62 22.05
CA GLU A 558 -18.80 -6.46 21.58
C GLU A 558 -19.74 -5.69 20.63
N LEU A 559 -20.30 -6.41 19.67
CA LEU A 559 -21.36 -5.89 18.81
C LEU A 559 -22.73 -6.35 19.28
N PRO A 560 -23.77 -5.55 19.06
CA PRO A 560 -25.14 -5.91 19.43
C PRO A 560 -25.78 -6.90 18.46
N PHE A 561 -25.01 -7.49 17.56
CA PHE A 561 -25.50 -8.52 16.65
C PHE A 561 -24.41 -9.53 16.28
N GLN A 562 -24.85 -10.72 15.91
CA GLN A 562 -24.04 -11.79 15.30
C GLN A 562 -24.77 -12.31 14.08
N VAL A 563 -24.02 -12.74 13.05
CA VAL A 563 -24.58 -13.32 11.84
C VAL A 563 -24.09 -14.76 11.66
N GLU A 564 -24.95 -15.64 11.18
CA GLU A 564 -24.63 -17.05 10.93
C GLU A 564 -25.24 -17.50 9.60
N ILE A 565 -24.51 -18.33 8.85
CA ILE A 565 -25.06 -19.10 7.74
C ILE A 565 -25.66 -20.39 8.32
N VAL A 566 -26.91 -20.69 7.98
CA VAL A 566 -27.46 -22.01 8.22
C VAL A 566 -26.82 -22.97 7.23
N GLN A 567 -26.01 -23.92 7.73
CA GLN A 567 -25.29 -24.85 6.87
C GLN A 567 -26.25 -25.56 5.92
N PRO A 568 -26.04 -25.48 4.58
CA PRO A 568 -26.86 -26.26 3.62
C PRO A 568 -26.77 -27.74 3.88
N LYS A 569 -27.92 -28.42 3.80
CA LYS A 569 -28.02 -29.88 4.01
C LYS A 569 -27.88 -30.70 2.72
N ALA A 570 -27.97 -30.02 1.58
CA ALA A 570 -27.87 -30.63 0.26
C ALA A 570 -26.96 -29.77 -0.63
N PRO A 571 -26.28 -30.35 -1.61
CA PRO A 571 -25.50 -29.62 -2.57
C PRO A 571 -26.38 -28.73 -3.48
N ILE A 572 -25.83 -27.64 -3.97
CA ILE A 572 -26.34 -26.95 -5.16
C ILE A 572 -25.86 -27.72 -6.38
N VAL A 573 -26.77 -28.04 -7.30
CA VAL A 573 -26.42 -28.73 -8.52
C VAL A 573 -26.23 -27.77 -9.68
N ARG A 574 -25.40 -28.14 -10.65
CA ARG A 574 -25.22 -27.38 -11.91
C ARG A 574 -26.57 -27.09 -12.57
N ASN A 575 -26.75 -25.91 -13.14
CA ASN A 575 -28.00 -25.38 -13.70
C ASN A 575 -29.16 -25.31 -12.68
N GLY A 576 -28.86 -25.38 -11.38
CA GLY A 576 -29.84 -25.33 -10.28
C GLY A 576 -29.75 -24.06 -9.48
N THR A 577 -30.71 -23.92 -8.57
CA THR A 577 -30.79 -22.83 -7.61
C THR A 577 -30.86 -23.34 -6.18
N MET A 578 -30.38 -22.57 -5.23
CA MET A 578 -30.44 -22.88 -3.81
C MET A 578 -30.80 -21.64 -3.01
N GLN A 579 -31.56 -21.83 -1.95
CA GLN A 579 -31.86 -20.78 -0.98
C GLN A 579 -30.91 -20.91 0.22
N LEU A 580 -29.88 -20.04 0.28
CA LEU A 580 -28.95 -19.98 1.40
C LEU A 580 -29.52 -19.11 2.50
N LYS A 581 -29.88 -19.72 3.63
CA LYS A 581 -30.45 -19.02 4.77
C LYS A 581 -29.37 -18.40 5.64
N VAL A 582 -29.53 -17.10 5.94
CA VAL A 582 -28.70 -16.32 6.85
C VAL A 582 -29.53 -15.93 8.07
N GLN A 583 -29.00 -16.16 9.26
CA GLN A 583 -29.62 -15.81 10.53
C GLN A 583 -28.85 -14.72 11.25
N LEU A 584 -29.56 -13.82 11.89
CA LEU A 584 -29.03 -12.74 12.70
C LEU A 584 -29.47 -12.94 14.15
N LYS A 585 -28.52 -12.98 15.07
CA LYS A 585 -28.77 -12.92 16.51
C LYS A 585 -28.62 -11.48 16.94
N ARG A 586 -29.67 -10.90 17.51
CA ARG A 586 -29.71 -9.51 17.99
C ARG A 586 -29.60 -9.49 19.51
N ALA A 587 -28.79 -8.59 20.06
CA ALA A 587 -28.83 -8.25 21.47
C ALA A 587 -30.15 -7.51 21.79
N GLU A 588 -30.53 -7.52 23.05
CA GLU A 588 -31.70 -6.76 23.52
C GLU A 588 -31.57 -5.27 23.15
N GLY A 589 -32.63 -4.71 22.58
CA GLY A 589 -32.66 -3.32 22.14
C GLY A 589 -32.09 -3.02 20.75
N PHE A 590 -31.34 -3.92 20.12
CA PHE A 590 -30.87 -3.70 18.76
C PHE A 590 -31.92 -4.07 17.72
N LYS A 591 -32.51 -3.06 17.07
CA LYS A 591 -33.60 -3.21 16.10
C LYS A 591 -33.30 -2.68 14.70
N GLU A 592 -32.06 -2.27 14.44
CA GLU A 592 -31.66 -1.68 13.17
C GLU A 592 -31.66 -2.72 12.04
N ALA A 593 -31.90 -2.27 10.81
CA ALA A 593 -31.72 -3.10 9.63
C ALA A 593 -30.23 -3.45 9.45
N VAL A 594 -29.97 -4.66 8.97
CA VAL A 594 -28.58 -5.15 8.75
C VAL A 594 -28.42 -5.55 7.30
N THR A 595 -27.44 -4.95 6.63
CA THR A 595 -27.05 -5.32 5.26
C THR A 595 -26.07 -6.49 5.34
N VAL A 596 -26.33 -7.53 4.56
CA VAL A 596 -25.49 -8.73 4.50
C VAL A 596 -24.93 -8.86 3.10
N GLU A 597 -23.61 -8.96 2.99
CA GLU A 597 -22.86 -9.17 1.75
C GLU A 597 -22.37 -10.62 1.67
N PHE A 598 -22.24 -11.13 0.44
CA PHE A 598 -21.67 -12.44 0.14
C PHE A 598 -20.43 -12.28 -0.74
N PRO A 599 -19.26 -11.95 -0.17
CA PRO A 599 -18.10 -11.48 -0.93
C PRO A 599 -17.39 -12.58 -1.73
N PHE A 600 -17.35 -13.81 -1.23
CA PHE A 600 -16.67 -14.92 -1.89
C PHE A 600 -17.66 -15.96 -2.42
N ARG A 601 -17.53 -16.24 -3.70
CA ARG A 601 -18.33 -17.24 -4.40
C ARG A 601 -17.42 -18.22 -5.12
N SER A 602 -17.74 -19.50 -5.01
CA SER A 602 -17.04 -20.51 -5.83
C SER A 602 -17.27 -20.27 -7.32
N PRO A 603 -16.33 -20.70 -8.19
CA PRO A 603 -16.46 -20.50 -9.63
C PRO A 603 -17.78 -21.05 -10.18
N GLY A 604 -18.52 -20.23 -10.92
CA GLY A 604 -19.81 -20.58 -11.50
C GLY A 604 -21.02 -20.46 -10.55
N ILE A 605 -20.84 -19.91 -9.34
CA ILE A 605 -21.95 -19.59 -8.43
C ILE A 605 -22.26 -18.09 -8.49
N GLY A 606 -23.49 -17.77 -8.92
CA GLY A 606 -24.05 -16.41 -8.93
C GLY A 606 -24.92 -16.16 -7.70
N ALA A 607 -24.88 -14.93 -7.19
CA ALA A 607 -25.77 -14.43 -6.14
C ALA A 607 -25.90 -12.91 -6.23
N GLY A 608 -26.90 -12.32 -5.59
CA GLY A 608 -26.96 -10.87 -5.39
C GLY A 608 -25.71 -10.36 -4.65
N SER A 609 -25.35 -9.09 -4.84
CA SER A 609 -24.21 -8.48 -4.12
C SER A 609 -24.47 -8.36 -2.63
N SER A 610 -25.71 -8.00 -2.26
CA SER A 610 -26.16 -7.89 -0.87
C SER A 610 -27.65 -8.23 -0.73
N ILE A 611 -28.05 -8.56 0.49
CA ILE A 611 -29.44 -8.62 0.93
C ILE A 611 -29.58 -7.82 2.20
N GLN A 612 -30.82 -7.44 2.54
CA GLN A 612 -31.09 -6.74 3.78
C GLN A 612 -31.94 -7.62 4.71
N ILE A 613 -31.52 -7.70 5.97
CA ILE A 613 -32.36 -8.22 7.06
C ILE A 613 -33.05 -7.00 7.67
N PRO A 614 -34.37 -6.84 7.47
CA PRO A 614 -35.10 -5.67 7.95
C PRO A 614 -35.02 -5.50 9.47
N ALA A 615 -35.34 -4.31 9.93
CA ALA A 615 -35.53 -4.02 11.36
C ALA A 615 -36.46 -5.07 12.00
N GLU A 616 -36.10 -5.54 13.20
CA GLU A 616 -36.88 -6.52 13.98
C GLU A 616 -37.00 -7.94 13.35
N GLN A 617 -36.44 -8.17 12.15
CA GLN A 617 -36.33 -9.52 11.56
C GLN A 617 -34.99 -10.14 11.90
N ASN A 618 -34.95 -11.47 11.94
CA ASN A 618 -33.77 -12.24 12.34
C ASN A 618 -33.26 -13.18 11.26
N GLU A 619 -33.79 -13.13 10.05
CA GLU A 619 -33.32 -13.96 8.96
C GLU A 619 -33.58 -13.32 7.59
N ALA A 620 -32.76 -13.72 6.62
CA ALA A 620 -32.97 -13.48 5.22
C ALA A 620 -32.38 -14.63 4.39
N VAL A 621 -32.64 -14.60 3.09
CA VAL A 621 -32.28 -15.69 2.19
C VAL A 621 -31.55 -15.13 0.97
N TYR A 622 -30.37 -15.67 0.69
CA TYR A 622 -29.69 -15.51 -0.57
C TYR A 622 -30.15 -16.57 -1.58
N THR A 623 -30.59 -16.13 -2.74
CA THR A 623 -30.79 -17.03 -3.87
C THR A 623 -29.45 -17.22 -4.58
N LEU A 624 -28.89 -18.44 -4.51
CA LEU A 624 -27.71 -18.85 -5.24
C LEU A 624 -28.11 -19.53 -6.53
N ASN A 625 -27.38 -19.28 -7.62
CA ASN A 625 -27.56 -19.91 -8.91
C ASN A 625 -26.25 -20.57 -9.33
N ALA A 626 -26.27 -21.85 -9.67
CA ALA A 626 -25.13 -22.53 -10.25
C ALA A 626 -25.27 -22.57 -11.77
N ASP A 627 -24.26 -22.13 -12.50
CA ASP A 627 -24.22 -22.28 -13.96
C ASP A 627 -23.87 -23.72 -14.38
N GLY A 628 -23.91 -24.01 -15.69
CA GLY A 628 -23.60 -25.35 -16.21
C GLY A 628 -22.14 -25.77 -16.05
N ASN A 629 -21.24 -24.80 -15.79
CA ASN A 629 -19.79 -25.02 -15.61
C ASN A 629 -19.34 -24.80 -14.16
N ALA A 630 -20.30 -24.63 -13.23
CA ALA A 630 -19.96 -24.41 -11.83
C ALA A 630 -18.97 -25.48 -11.35
N ALA A 631 -17.94 -25.07 -10.62
CA ALA A 631 -16.87 -25.96 -10.19
C ALA A 631 -17.38 -26.93 -9.12
N ILE A 632 -17.41 -28.23 -9.46
CA ILE A 632 -17.82 -29.28 -8.54
C ILE A 632 -16.82 -29.39 -7.40
N GLY A 633 -17.33 -29.58 -6.19
CA GLY A 633 -16.52 -29.73 -4.98
C GLY A 633 -17.14 -29.04 -3.77
N THR A 634 -16.39 -29.02 -2.68
CA THR A 634 -16.77 -28.38 -1.43
C THR A 634 -15.99 -27.07 -1.27
N TRP A 635 -16.70 -25.96 -1.17
CA TRP A 635 -16.15 -24.63 -1.16
C TRP A 635 -16.41 -23.92 0.17
N PRO A 636 -15.42 -23.24 0.75
CA PRO A 636 -15.66 -22.38 1.91
C PRO A 636 -16.50 -21.16 1.51
N ILE A 637 -17.48 -20.83 2.33
CA ILE A 637 -18.32 -19.63 2.14
C ILE A 637 -18.50 -18.88 3.45
N TYR A 638 -18.71 -17.59 3.35
CA TYR A 638 -19.06 -16.73 4.48
C TYR A 638 -19.92 -15.54 4.01
N VAL A 639 -20.58 -14.91 4.94
CA VAL A 639 -21.21 -13.61 4.75
C VAL A 639 -20.65 -12.60 5.74
N ILE A 640 -20.68 -11.33 5.37
CA ILE A 640 -20.34 -10.22 6.26
C ILE A 640 -21.58 -9.33 6.43
N ALA A 641 -21.90 -9.01 7.65
CA ALA A 641 -23.05 -8.19 8.04
C ALA A 641 -22.58 -6.82 8.50
N GLN A 642 -23.23 -5.78 7.98
CA GLN A 642 -23.06 -4.38 8.40
C GLN A 642 -24.34 -3.91 9.07
N GLY A 643 -24.23 -3.45 10.30
CA GLY A 643 -25.30 -2.80 11.04
C GLY A 643 -24.86 -1.43 11.55
N ASN A 644 -25.83 -0.51 11.72
CA ASN A 644 -25.55 0.77 12.35
C ASN A 644 -25.75 0.63 13.87
N THR A 645 -24.72 0.94 14.62
CA THR A 645 -24.76 1.05 16.08
C THR A 645 -24.87 2.53 16.48
N PRO A 646 -25.17 2.86 17.73
CA PRO A 646 -25.13 4.26 18.18
C PRO A 646 -23.78 4.95 17.97
N GLY A 647 -22.69 4.16 17.87
CA GLY A 647 -21.35 4.66 17.56
C GLY A 647 -21.07 4.81 16.06
N GLY A 648 -21.90 4.26 15.18
CA GLY A 648 -21.70 4.27 13.72
C GLY A 648 -21.73 2.88 13.09
N PRO A 649 -21.28 2.72 11.83
CA PRO A 649 -21.28 1.46 11.12
C PRO A 649 -20.32 0.45 11.76
N ALA A 650 -20.78 -0.80 11.86
CA ALA A 650 -20.01 -1.91 12.43
C ALA A 650 -20.22 -3.19 11.63
N TRP A 651 -19.20 -4.06 11.61
CA TRP A 651 -19.17 -5.28 10.81
C TRP A 651 -18.90 -6.52 11.66
N ALA A 652 -19.63 -7.58 11.35
CA ALA A 652 -19.35 -8.93 11.83
C ALA A 652 -19.50 -9.94 10.67
N SER A 653 -18.80 -11.04 10.73
CA SER A 653 -18.97 -12.12 9.76
C SER A 653 -19.68 -13.35 10.34
N SER A 654 -20.18 -14.20 9.46
CA SER A 654 -20.58 -15.55 9.82
C SER A 654 -19.36 -16.43 10.14
N GLN A 655 -19.62 -17.62 10.67
CA GLN A 655 -18.63 -18.70 10.64
C GLN A 655 -18.24 -19.04 9.19
N LEU A 656 -17.10 -19.69 9.02
CA LEU A 656 -16.77 -20.33 7.77
C LEU A 656 -17.69 -21.54 7.58
N ALA A 657 -18.62 -21.45 6.63
CA ALA A 657 -19.53 -22.52 6.24
C ALA A 657 -19.04 -23.17 4.94
N THR A 658 -19.69 -24.24 4.51
CA THR A 658 -19.34 -24.95 3.29
C THR A 658 -20.52 -25.00 2.33
N LEU A 659 -20.23 -24.81 1.04
CA LEU A 659 -21.16 -25.01 -0.07
C LEU A 659 -20.67 -26.17 -0.92
N GLU A 660 -21.45 -27.24 -1.01
CA GLU A 660 -21.18 -28.35 -1.93
C GLU A 660 -21.83 -28.03 -3.28
N VAL A 661 -21.04 -28.13 -4.36
CA VAL A 661 -21.49 -28.03 -5.75
C VAL A 661 -21.40 -29.41 -6.39
N ALA A 662 -22.48 -29.93 -6.97
CA ALA A 662 -22.54 -31.28 -7.53
C ALA A 662 -23.15 -31.29 -8.95
N GLU A 663 -23.02 -32.42 -9.63
CA GLU A 663 -23.76 -32.69 -10.86
C GLU A 663 -25.26 -32.85 -10.56
N PRO A 664 -26.14 -32.48 -11.53
CA PRO A 664 -27.57 -32.78 -11.41
C PRO A 664 -27.84 -34.26 -11.11
N TYR A 665 -28.76 -34.55 -10.24
CA TYR A 665 -29.15 -35.94 -9.92
C TYR A 665 -29.84 -36.60 -11.10
N THR A 666 -30.52 -35.82 -11.96
CA THR A 666 -31.25 -36.30 -13.14
C THR A 666 -31.02 -35.34 -14.29
N ASN A 667 -30.92 -35.90 -15.48
CA ASN A 667 -31.06 -35.15 -16.73
C ASN A 667 -32.48 -35.26 -17.25
N ALA A 668 -33.08 -34.14 -17.63
CA ALA A 668 -34.38 -34.07 -18.27
C ALA A 668 -34.19 -33.73 -19.76
N SER A 669 -34.77 -34.51 -20.63
CA SER A 669 -34.84 -34.19 -22.05
C SER A 669 -36.32 -34.13 -22.52
N LEU A 670 -36.63 -33.08 -23.26
CA LEU A 670 -37.94 -32.86 -23.84
C LEU A 670 -37.95 -33.34 -25.31
N ALA A 671 -38.85 -34.26 -25.61
CA ALA A 671 -39.07 -34.62 -27.00
C ALA A 671 -39.70 -33.45 -27.78
N ARG A 672 -39.26 -33.26 -29.02
CA ARG A 672 -39.93 -32.29 -29.90
C ARG A 672 -41.34 -32.81 -30.21
N SER A 673 -42.34 -31.96 -30.08
CA SER A 673 -43.71 -32.23 -30.44
C SER A 673 -44.26 -31.10 -31.30
N ALA A 674 -45.13 -31.44 -32.24
CA ALA A 674 -45.83 -30.49 -33.06
C ALA A 674 -47.28 -30.97 -33.22
N CYS A 675 -48.23 -30.00 -33.36
CA CYS A 675 -49.61 -30.26 -33.67
C CYS A 675 -50.14 -29.15 -34.58
N GLU A 676 -51.24 -29.44 -35.26
CA GLU A 676 -51.97 -28.42 -36.02
C GLU A 676 -52.71 -27.44 -35.07
N GLN A 677 -53.05 -26.27 -35.58
CA GLN A 677 -53.80 -25.29 -34.79
C GLN A 677 -55.15 -25.85 -34.34
N GLY A 678 -55.37 -25.88 -33.02
CA GLY A 678 -56.57 -26.43 -32.39
C GLY A 678 -56.42 -27.87 -31.91
N GLU A 679 -55.31 -28.55 -32.20
CA GLU A 679 -54.96 -29.85 -31.70
C GLU A 679 -54.14 -29.81 -30.40
N THR A 680 -54.11 -30.93 -29.69
CA THR A 680 -53.32 -31.05 -28.45
C THR A 680 -52.05 -31.88 -28.73
N ALA A 681 -50.89 -31.32 -28.46
CA ALA A 681 -49.62 -32.06 -28.51
C ALA A 681 -49.21 -32.58 -27.13
N GLN A 682 -48.68 -33.78 -27.07
CA GLN A 682 -48.02 -34.30 -25.89
C GLN A 682 -46.53 -33.98 -25.93
N ILE A 683 -46.02 -33.33 -24.90
CA ILE A 683 -44.59 -33.13 -24.72
C ILE A 683 -44.10 -34.21 -23.75
N VAL A 684 -43.28 -35.11 -24.22
CA VAL A 684 -42.71 -36.19 -23.40
C VAL A 684 -41.41 -35.65 -22.79
N CYS A 685 -41.36 -35.64 -21.47
CA CYS A 685 -40.15 -35.41 -20.68
C CYS A 685 -39.54 -36.73 -20.24
N THR A 686 -38.36 -37.05 -20.72
CA THR A 686 -37.64 -38.26 -20.32
C THR A 686 -36.63 -37.84 -19.21
N LEU A 687 -36.72 -38.48 -18.06
CA LEU A 687 -35.77 -38.30 -16.95
C LEU A 687 -34.76 -39.47 -16.96
N ALA A 688 -33.49 -39.13 -17.03
CA ALA A 688 -32.39 -40.08 -16.92
C ALA A 688 -31.63 -39.81 -15.61
N PRO A 689 -31.55 -40.74 -14.65
CA PRO A 689 -30.79 -40.55 -13.43
C PRO A 689 -29.29 -40.53 -13.73
N ASN A 690 -28.57 -39.55 -13.21
CA ASN A 690 -27.11 -39.45 -13.30
C ASN A 690 -26.43 -40.22 -12.15
N LYS A 691 -27.15 -40.45 -11.07
CA LYS A 691 -26.71 -41.22 -9.90
C LYS A 691 -27.84 -42.13 -9.43
N PRO A 692 -27.54 -43.31 -8.82
CA PRO A 692 -28.55 -44.09 -8.13
C PRO A 692 -29.25 -43.23 -7.06
N PHE A 693 -30.57 -43.31 -6.98
CA PHE A 693 -31.31 -42.76 -5.86
C PHE A 693 -31.25 -43.79 -4.74
N GLU A 694 -30.72 -43.42 -3.58
CA GLU A 694 -30.83 -44.20 -2.34
C GLU A 694 -32.13 -43.85 -1.60
#